data_f33c3e475e91170b3f4f04ad91070462
#
_entry.id   f33c3e475e91170b3f4f04ad91070462
#
_cell.length_a   1.000
_cell.length_b   1.000
_cell.length_c   1.000
_cell.angle_alpha   90.00
_cell.angle_beta   90.00
_cell.angle_gamma   90.00
#
_symmetry.space_group_name_H-M   'P 1'
#
loop_
_entity.id
_entity.type
_entity.pdbx_description
1 polymer ?
#
loop_
_entity_poly.entity_id
_entity_poly.type
_entity_poly.pdbx_seq_one_letter_code
_entity_poly.pdbx_strand_id
1 'polypeptide(L)'
;MFFVLRTITVEVNMANEQKCPFPGNAHSGRSNRDWWPNQLNLKVLHQNPPARDPMGAAFDYAEEFNSLDLAALKRDIGQLMTSSQEWWPADFGHYGPLFIRMAWHSAGTYRIHDGRGGAGDGEQRFAPLNSWPDNGNLDKARRLLWPVKVKYGRKISWADLMVLAGNCALESMGFKTFGFGGGREDVWEPKEINWGTEDTWLADKRYSGDRELANPLGAVQMGLIYVNPEGPNGNPDPLAAARDIRETFRRMAMNDEETVALIAGGHTFGKTHGAGPANHVGREPEATPLEAQGFGWISSYGTGRGGDTITSGLEVTWTQTPTMWSNNFFDNLFKYEWELTKSPAGANQWVAKNGAGAGTIPDAHDPSKRHAPTMLTTDLSLRLDPAYEKISRRFQANPHEFADAFAKAWFKLTHRDMGPIARYLGPEVPAEPQLWQDPVPPVTHELIGAADIAALKKNLLAAGLSISQLVSTAWASASTFRGTDKRGGANGARIRLAPQKDWAANNPPELAKVLGVLEGVHKSFNDAHSGGKKQVSLADLIVLGGCAAVEQAARAAGHDVQVPFTPGRTDASQQQTDVEAFAVLEPTADGFRNYIGRAHEAPAEVLLIERAEMLTLSAPEMTVLVGGMRVLGANARPSDVGVFTSRPGTLTTDFFVNLLDMATEWRPTTDTAETFEGRARADGQHRWTGSRVDLLFGSNSELRALAEVYACDDAREQFVSDFVAAWDKVMNLDRFDLP
;
A
#
# COMPACT_ATOMS: atom_id res chain seq x y z
N MET A 1 34.21 49.37 10.86
CA MET A 1 34.63 48.07 11.41
C MET A 1 33.96 47.04 10.55
N PHE A 2 34.66 46.61 9.47
CA PHE A 2 34.13 45.71 8.45
C PHE A 2 34.35 44.25 8.86
N PHE A 3 33.32 43.46 8.96
CA PHE A 3 33.44 41.98 9.03
C PHE A 3 33.33 41.40 7.63
N VAL A 4 34.41 40.78 7.21
CA VAL A 4 34.51 40.02 5.98
C VAL A 4 33.97 38.61 6.23
N LEU A 5 32.83 38.25 5.63
CA LEU A 5 32.34 36.89 5.55
C LEU A 5 33.17 36.14 4.48
N ARG A 6 33.96 35.17 4.91
CA ARG A 6 34.60 34.18 4.04
C ARG A 6 33.56 33.15 3.62
N THR A 7 33.25 33.15 2.37
CA THR A 7 32.51 32.07 1.69
C THR A 7 33.41 30.83 1.61
N ILE A 8 33.07 29.77 2.31
CA ILE A 8 33.70 28.45 2.15
C ILE A 8 32.99 27.76 1.03
N THR A 9 33.61 27.72 -0.13
CA THR A 9 33.21 26.89 -1.25
C THR A 9 33.66 25.45 -0.94
N VAL A 10 32.73 24.57 -0.69
CA VAL A 10 32.99 23.12 -0.63
C VAL A 10 32.86 22.60 -2.06
N GLU A 11 33.99 22.34 -2.71
CA GLU A 11 34.02 21.55 -3.92
C GLU A 11 33.63 20.11 -3.58
N VAL A 12 32.41 19.71 -3.98
CA VAL A 12 32.02 18.31 -3.97
C VAL A 12 32.56 17.66 -5.23
N ASN A 13 33.60 16.87 -5.06
CA ASN A 13 34.16 16.04 -6.11
C ASN A 13 33.15 14.91 -6.45
N MET A 14 32.37 15.10 -7.48
CA MET A 14 31.46 14.08 -8.04
C MET A 14 32.22 13.16 -8.97
N ALA A 15 32.90 12.19 -8.41
CA ALA A 15 33.35 11.02 -9.12
C ALA A 15 33.36 9.85 -8.14
N ASN A 16 32.28 9.07 -8.10
CA ASN A 16 32.41 7.65 -7.82
C ASN A 16 31.17 6.87 -8.27
N GLU A 17 31.45 5.89 -9.11
CA GLU A 17 30.57 4.82 -9.52
C GLU A 17 29.84 4.21 -8.32
N GLN A 18 28.55 3.96 -8.47
CA GLN A 18 27.75 3.18 -7.54
C GLN A 18 28.33 1.77 -7.44
N LYS A 19 29.20 1.56 -6.47
CA LYS A 19 29.51 0.23 -5.95
C LYS A 19 28.49 -0.06 -4.85
N CYS A 20 27.96 -1.29 -4.87
CA CYS A 20 27.18 -1.89 -3.80
C CYS A 20 27.65 -1.35 -2.43
N PRO A 21 26.75 -0.90 -1.52
CA PRO A 21 27.13 -0.23 -0.27
C PRO A 21 27.87 -1.11 0.73
N PHE A 22 28.25 -2.34 0.35
CA PHE A 22 29.05 -3.23 1.18
C PHE A 22 30.41 -3.52 0.51
N PRO A 23 31.46 -2.71 0.76
CA PRO A 23 32.81 -3.13 0.42
C PRO A 23 33.20 -4.28 1.36
N GLY A 24 33.51 -5.43 0.77
CA GLY A 24 34.07 -6.54 1.50
C GLY A 24 35.37 -6.14 2.22
N ASN A 25 35.26 -6.00 3.53
CA ASN A 25 36.30 -6.23 4.53
C ASN A 25 35.67 -6.14 5.92
N ALA A 26 35.31 -7.28 6.46
CA ALA A 26 34.59 -7.43 7.73
C ALA A 26 35.42 -7.03 8.99
N HIS A 27 36.59 -6.45 8.84
CA HIS A 27 37.50 -6.20 9.95
C HIS A 27 38.07 -4.78 10.09
N SER A 28 37.68 -3.82 9.27
CA SER A 28 38.02 -2.41 9.54
C SER A 28 36.99 -1.81 10.47
N GLY A 29 37.41 -1.36 11.63
CA GLY A 29 36.54 -0.63 12.58
C GLY A 29 35.87 0.53 11.87
N ARG A 30 34.54 0.50 11.79
CA ARG A 30 33.73 1.56 11.16
C ARG A 30 33.67 2.76 12.11
N SER A 31 33.77 3.97 11.58
CA SER A 31 33.50 5.19 12.31
C SER A 31 31.98 5.45 12.38
N ASN A 32 31.55 6.35 13.28
CA ASN A 32 30.15 6.78 13.31
C ASN A 32 29.65 7.29 11.95
N ARG A 33 30.54 7.85 11.12
CA ARG A 33 30.22 8.28 9.76
C ARG A 33 29.74 7.16 8.84
N ASP A 34 30.23 5.95 9.06
CA ASP A 34 29.97 4.81 8.16
C ASP A 34 28.60 4.20 8.40
N TRP A 35 28.08 4.28 9.64
CA TRP A 35 26.82 3.64 9.98
C TRP A 35 25.67 4.63 10.27
N TRP A 36 25.95 5.84 10.74
CA TRP A 36 24.91 6.76 11.20
C TRP A 36 23.79 7.03 10.17
N PRO A 37 24.06 7.34 8.89
CA PRO A 37 22.98 7.53 7.91
C PRO A 37 22.36 6.21 7.41
N ASN A 38 22.98 5.07 7.69
CA ASN A 38 22.58 3.74 7.16
C ASN A 38 22.14 2.80 8.29
N GLN A 39 21.75 3.31 9.44
CA GLN A 39 21.21 2.48 10.50
C GLN A 39 19.84 1.91 10.11
N LEU A 40 19.52 0.72 10.64
CA LEU A 40 18.23 0.07 10.42
C LEU A 40 17.09 0.97 10.91
N ASN A 41 16.11 1.23 10.04
CA ASN A 41 15.00 2.11 10.35
C ASN A 41 13.90 1.37 11.15
N LEU A 42 14.02 1.37 12.47
CA LEU A 42 13.01 0.84 13.38
C LEU A 42 11.84 1.82 13.63
N LYS A 43 11.94 3.07 13.19
CA LYS A 43 10.89 4.08 13.42
C LYS A 43 9.57 3.70 12.78
N VAL A 44 9.62 2.98 11.64
CA VAL A 44 8.41 2.49 10.96
C VAL A 44 7.53 1.61 11.85
N LEU A 45 8.10 0.95 12.87
CA LEU A 45 7.36 0.13 13.84
C LEU A 45 6.75 0.93 14.99
N HIS A 46 6.92 2.25 15.01
CA HIS A 46 6.44 3.16 16.06
C HIS A 46 5.56 4.28 15.52
N GLN A 47 5.13 4.19 14.26
CA GLN A 47 4.28 5.20 13.63
C GLN A 47 2.86 5.17 14.17
N ASN A 48 2.21 6.33 14.18
CA ASN A 48 0.81 6.51 14.60
C ASN A 48 0.49 5.87 15.97
N PRO A 49 1.29 6.10 17.04
CA PRO A 49 0.97 5.54 18.34
C PRO A 49 -0.31 6.18 18.88
N PRO A 50 -1.15 5.43 19.64
CA PRO A 50 -2.41 5.94 20.19
C PRO A 50 -2.26 7.24 20.99
N ALA A 51 -1.11 7.47 21.59
CA ALA A 51 -0.83 8.70 22.34
C ALA A 51 -0.73 9.97 21.46
N ARG A 52 -0.57 9.82 20.16
CA ARG A 52 -0.52 10.93 19.18
C ARG A 52 -1.86 11.14 18.46
N ASP A 53 -2.82 10.27 18.65
CA ASP A 53 -4.15 10.42 18.07
C ASP A 53 -4.95 11.51 18.83
N PRO A 54 -5.23 12.67 18.19
CA PRO A 54 -5.99 13.74 18.85
C PRO A 54 -7.46 13.41 19.06
N MET A 55 -7.97 12.32 18.46
CA MET A 55 -9.34 11.88 18.65
C MET A 55 -9.52 11.12 19.96
N GLY A 56 -8.42 10.53 20.48
CA GLY A 56 -8.40 9.79 21.74
C GLY A 56 -8.83 8.33 21.62
N ALA A 57 -8.43 7.53 22.61
CA ALA A 57 -8.58 6.06 22.57
C ALA A 57 -10.03 5.53 22.56
N ALA A 58 -11.02 6.38 22.88
CA ALA A 58 -12.44 6.00 22.86
C ALA A 58 -13.14 6.39 21.54
N PHE A 59 -12.41 6.93 20.58
CA PHE A 59 -12.96 7.31 19.30
C PHE A 59 -13.13 6.08 18.40
N ASP A 60 -14.33 5.89 17.86
CA ASP A 60 -14.65 4.87 16.86
C ASP A 60 -15.17 5.57 15.61
N TYR A 61 -14.36 5.53 14.55
CA TYR A 61 -14.71 6.17 13.29
C TYR A 61 -15.91 5.50 12.61
N ALA A 62 -16.07 4.19 12.74
CA ALA A 62 -17.20 3.49 12.14
C ALA A 62 -18.53 3.91 12.79
N GLU A 63 -18.56 4.07 14.12
CA GLU A 63 -19.73 4.59 14.83
C GLU A 63 -20.05 6.03 14.38
N GLU A 64 -19.05 6.90 14.31
CA GLU A 64 -19.23 8.29 13.89
C GLU A 64 -19.71 8.39 12.45
N PHE A 65 -19.08 7.64 11.52
CA PHE A 65 -19.48 7.63 10.11
C PHE A 65 -20.92 7.09 9.95
N ASN A 66 -21.30 6.03 10.66
CA ASN A 66 -22.65 5.47 10.60
C ASN A 66 -23.71 6.43 11.15
N SER A 67 -23.31 7.42 11.96
CA SER A 67 -24.20 8.51 12.43
C SER A 67 -24.37 9.65 11.42
N LEU A 68 -23.65 9.61 10.29
CA LEU A 68 -23.62 10.67 9.29
C LEU A 68 -24.85 10.62 8.38
N ASP A 69 -25.50 11.76 8.15
CA ASP A 69 -26.44 11.92 7.02
C ASP A 69 -25.61 12.12 5.72
N LEU A 70 -25.26 11.00 5.07
CA LEU A 70 -24.47 11.01 3.85
C LEU A 70 -25.17 11.79 2.72
N ALA A 71 -26.49 11.74 2.64
CA ALA A 71 -27.24 12.47 1.61
C ALA A 71 -27.16 13.99 1.84
N ALA A 72 -27.19 14.44 3.10
CA ALA A 72 -27.00 15.85 3.42
C ALA A 72 -25.58 16.32 3.10
N LEU A 73 -24.58 15.51 3.44
CA LEU A 73 -23.18 15.80 3.10
C LEU A 73 -22.99 15.92 1.58
N LYS A 74 -23.51 14.98 0.80
CA LYS A 74 -23.46 15.02 -0.68
C LYS A 74 -24.14 16.27 -1.26
N ARG A 75 -25.28 16.69 -0.69
CA ARG A 75 -25.93 17.97 -1.09
C ARG A 75 -25.02 19.18 -0.83
N ASP A 76 -24.37 19.25 0.32
CA ASP A 76 -23.48 20.37 0.66
C ASP A 76 -22.25 20.40 -0.26
N ILE A 77 -21.64 19.24 -0.54
CA ILE A 77 -20.56 19.12 -1.51
C ILE A 77 -21.05 19.55 -2.91
N GLY A 78 -22.24 19.11 -3.31
CA GLY A 78 -22.85 19.49 -4.59
C GLY A 78 -23.08 21.00 -4.73
N GLN A 79 -23.49 21.68 -3.65
CA GLN A 79 -23.63 23.14 -3.63
C GLN A 79 -22.26 23.84 -3.76
N LEU A 80 -21.23 23.30 -3.13
CA LEU A 80 -19.88 23.83 -3.23
C LEU A 80 -19.35 23.76 -4.66
N MET A 81 -19.69 22.72 -5.43
CA MET A 81 -19.21 22.51 -6.80
C MET A 81 -19.43 23.72 -7.72
N THR A 82 -20.54 24.43 -7.55
CA THR A 82 -20.92 25.59 -8.39
C THR A 82 -20.79 26.93 -7.67
N SER A 83 -20.26 26.94 -6.45
CA SER A 83 -20.07 28.14 -5.64
C SER A 83 -18.65 28.71 -5.82
N SER A 84 -18.37 29.25 -7.01
CA SER A 84 -17.05 29.78 -7.36
C SER A 84 -16.57 30.86 -6.38
N GLN A 85 -15.34 30.71 -5.89
CA GLN A 85 -14.72 31.63 -4.93
C GLN A 85 -13.75 32.59 -5.66
N GLU A 86 -13.76 33.86 -5.27
CA GLU A 86 -12.87 34.87 -5.88
C GLU A 86 -11.38 34.56 -5.65
N TRP A 87 -11.04 33.95 -4.52
CA TRP A 87 -9.66 33.59 -4.20
C TRP A 87 -9.15 32.40 -5.01
N TRP A 88 -10.05 31.56 -5.57
CA TRP A 88 -9.75 30.45 -6.49
C TRP A 88 -10.96 30.19 -7.39
N PRO A 89 -11.10 30.91 -8.51
CA PRO A 89 -12.26 30.78 -9.41
C PRO A 89 -12.36 29.39 -10.05
N ALA A 90 -13.58 28.88 -10.14
CA ALA A 90 -13.86 27.58 -10.74
C ALA A 90 -13.76 27.64 -12.27
N ASP A 91 -13.04 26.71 -12.90
CA ASP A 91 -13.02 26.52 -14.33
C ASP A 91 -14.43 26.17 -14.84
N PHE A 92 -14.86 26.79 -15.89
CA PHE A 92 -16.21 26.60 -16.47
C PHE A 92 -17.34 26.77 -15.43
N GLY A 93 -17.07 27.47 -14.33
CA GLY A 93 -18.01 27.67 -13.22
C GLY A 93 -18.26 26.43 -12.34
N HIS A 94 -17.41 25.39 -12.40
CA HIS A 94 -17.62 24.13 -11.70
C HIS A 94 -16.33 23.55 -11.15
N TYR A 95 -16.24 23.29 -9.82
CA TYR A 95 -15.05 22.70 -9.20
C TYR A 95 -14.90 21.18 -9.42
N GLY A 96 -15.89 20.52 -10.00
CA GLY A 96 -15.89 19.08 -10.16
C GLY A 96 -14.59 18.51 -10.73
N PRO A 97 -14.06 19.04 -11.85
CA PRO A 97 -12.79 18.54 -12.41
C PRO A 97 -11.62 18.63 -11.41
N LEU A 98 -11.54 19.69 -10.62
CA LEU A 98 -10.51 19.87 -9.59
C LEU A 98 -10.67 18.81 -8.47
N PHE A 99 -11.89 18.48 -8.07
CA PHE A 99 -12.15 17.48 -7.04
C PHE A 99 -11.96 16.05 -7.56
N ILE A 100 -12.27 15.75 -8.83
CA ILE A 100 -11.92 14.48 -9.48
C ILE A 100 -10.40 14.31 -9.44
N ARG A 101 -9.62 15.34 -9.83
CA ARG A 101 -8.17 15.31 -9.79
C ARG A 101 -7.65 15.10 -8.36
N MET A 102 -8.22 15.76 -7.35
CA MET A 102 -7.82 15.57 -5.94
C MET A 102 -8.05 14.14 -5.48
N ALA A 103 -9.22 13.55 -5.75
CA ALA A 103 -9.53 12.17 -5.39
C ALA A 103 -8.64 11.16 -6.13
N TRP A 104 -8.41 11.38 -7.42
CA TRP A 104 -7.48 10.58 -8.22
C TRP A 104 -6.07 10.61 -7.64
N HIS A 105 -5.55 11.79 -7.35
CA HIS A 105 -4.19 11.98 -6.82
C HIS A 105 -4.03 11.51 -5.37
N SER A 106 -5.12 11.42 -4.59
CA SER A 106 -5.10 10.72 -3.30
C SER A 106 -4.93 9.21 -3.50
N ALA A 107 -5.67 8.64 -4.45
CA ALA A 107 -5.71 7.19 -4.70
C ALA A 107 -4.56 6.68 -5.59
N GLY A 108 -4.07 7.49 -6.50
CA GLY A 108 -3.09 7.11 -7.52
C GLY A 108 -1.67 6.86 -7.00
N THR A 109 -1.40 7.17 -5.75
CA THR A 109 -0.13 6.83 -5.09
C THR A 109 -0.01 5.36 -4.68
N TYR A 110 -1.12 4.61 -4.73
CA TYR A 110 -1.13 3.18 -4.40
C TYR A 110 -0.20 2.38 -5.30
N ARG A 111 0.54 1.45 -4.70
CA ARG A 111 1.42 0.52 -5.39
C ARG A 111 1.15 -0.92 -4.94
N ILE A 112 0.90 -1.80 -5.90
CA ILE A 112 0.44 -3.18 -5.64
C ILE A 112 1.49 -4.04 -4.94
N HIS A 113 2.79 -3.76 -5.16
CA HIS A 113 3.88 -4.62 -4.66
C HIS A 113 3.95 -4.68 -3.14
N ASP A 114 3.70 -3.57 -2.44
CA ASP A 114 3.73 -3.49 -0.98
C ASP A 114 2.46 -2.91 -0.37
N GLY A 115 1.46 -2.56 -1.20
CA GLY A 115 0.19 -2.02 -0.75
C GLY A 115 0.25 -0.61 -0.15
N ARG A 116 1.42 0.07 -0.21
CA ARG A 116 1.58 1.42 0.32
C ARG A 116 1.02 2.46 -0.64
N GLY A 117 0.82 3.68 -0.13
CA GLY A 117 0.11 4.73 -0.85
C GLY A 117 -1.40 4.52 -0.84
N GLY A 118 -2.11 5.23 -1.73
CA GLY A 118 -3.56 5.15 -1.82
C GLY A 118 -4.29 6.23 -1.03
N ALA A 119 -5.61 6.13 -0.99
CA ALA A 119 -6.49 7.11 -0.37
C ALA A 119 -6.86 6.76 1.09
N GLY A 120 -6.40 5.61 1.61
CA GLY A 120 -6.92 4.95 2.81
C GLY A 120 -6.82 5.73 4.12
N ASP A 121 -5.99 6.78 4.20
CA ASP A 121 -5.68 7.47 5.45
C ASP A 121 -5.41 8.99 5.32
N GLY A 122 -5.63 9.54 4.12
CA GLY A 122 -5.53 10.98 3.88
C GLY A 122 -4.12 11.55 3.77
N GLU A 123 -3.15 10.74 3.39
CA GLU A 123 -1.72 11.09 3.24
C GLU A 123 -1.45 12.30 2.34
N GLN A 124 -2.34 12.62 1.38
CA GLN A 124 -2.18 13.81 0.52
C GLN A 124 -2.10 15.14 1.31
N ARG A 125 -2.46 15.13 2.59
CA ARG A 125 -2.35 16.31 3.48
C ARG A 125 -0.92 16.58 3.93
N PHE A 126 -0.04 15.58 3.86
CA PHE A 126 1.29 15.60 4.46
C PHE A 126 2.41 15.62 3.42
N ALA A 127 3.58 16.10 3.86
CA ALA A 127 4.81 15.94 3.11
C ALA A 127 5.17 14.44 2.96
N PRO A 128 5.80 14.02 1.84
CA PRO A 128 6.15 14.85 0.68
C PRO A 128 5.00 15.04 -0.31
N LEU A 129 3.90 14.27 -0.19
CA LEU A 129 2.83 14.18 -1.19
C LEU A 129 2.14 15.52 -1.43
N ASN A 130 1.89 16.31 -0.38
CA ASN A 130 1.26 17.63 -0.51
C ASN A 130 2.10 18.61 -1.34
N SER A 131 3.38 18.34 -1.52
CA SER A 131 4.36 19.21 -2.19
C SER A 131 4.92 18.61 -3.49
N TRP A 132 4.45 17.45 -3.92
CA TRP A 132 4.82 16.91 -5.22
C TRP A 132 4.36 17.83 -6.36
N PRO A 133 5.18 18.03 -7.41
CA PRO A 133 4.81 18.89 -8.56
C PRO A 133 3.48 18.51 -9.21
N ASP A 134 3.19 17.22 -9.31
CA ASP A 134 1.94 16.72 -9.87
C ASP A 134 0.70 17.00 -8.98
N ASN A 135 0.91 17.32 -7.72
CA ASN A 135 -0.14 17.76 -6.80
C ASN A 135 -0.33 19.29 -6.77
N GLY A 136 0.25 19.98 -7.75
CA GLY A 136 0.14 21.44 -7.87
C GLY A 136 -1.31 21.92 -7.75
N ASN A 137 -1.54 22.91 -6.89
CA ASN A 137 -2.84 23.52 -6.60
C ASN A 137 -3.91 22.63 -5.95
N LEU A 138 -3.61 21.38 -5.54
CA LEU A 138 -4.56 20.55 -4.77
C LEU A 138 -4.70 20.99 -3.30
N ASP A 139 -3.78 21.78 -2.79
CA ASP A 139 -3.92 22.51 -1.52
C ASP A 139 -5.17 23.41 -1.52
N LYS A 140 -5.49 24.05 -2.68
CA LYS A 140 -6.70 24.84 -2.86
C LYS A 140 -7.95 23.96 -2.86
N ALA A 141 -7.90 22.78 -3.49
CA ALA A 141 -9.03 21.83 -3.48
C ALA A 141 -9.40 21.42 -2.05
N ARG A 142 -8.41 21.05 -1.23
CA ARG A 142 -8.64 20.72 0.19
C ARG A 142 -9.18 21.92 0.98
N ARG A 143 -8.67 23.13 0.73
CA ARG A 143 -9.14 24.32 1.42
C ARG A 143 -10.57 24.72 1.00
N LEU A 144 -10.99 24.46 -0.24
CA LEU A 144 -12.37 24.63 -0.69
C LEU A 144 -13.34 23.70 0.07
N LEU A 145 -12.90 22.48 0.42
CA LEU A 145 -13.70 21.53 1.21
C LEU A 145 -13.77 21.88 2.70
N TRP A 146 -12.93 22.78 3.19
CA TRP A 146 -12.86 23.10 4.63
C TRP A 146 -14.21 23.48 5.27
N PRO A 147 -15.07 24.31 4.67
CA PRO A 147 -16.40 24.62 5.24
C PRO A 147 -17.26 23.37 5.44
N VAL A 148 -17.17 22.39 4.53
CA VAL A 148 -17.88 21.12 4.65
C VAL A 148 -17.27 20.30 5.79
N LYS A 149 -15.94 20.18 5.84
CA LYS A 149 -15.23 19.46 6.93
C LYS A 149 -15.60 20.04 8.30
N VAL A 150 -15.64 21.36 8.45
CA VAL A 150 -16.04 22.03 9.70
C VAL A 150 -17.46 21.65 10.12
N LYS A 151 -18.38 21.61 9.16
CA LYS A 151 -19.80 21.30 9.44
C LYS A 151 -20.00 19.86 9.93
N TYR A 152 -19.31 18.91 9.34
CA TYR A 152 -19.49 17.49 9.64
C TYR A 152 -18.47 16.95 10.67
N GLY A 153 -17.38 17.66 10.90
CA GLY A 153 -16.40 17.39 11.94
C GLY A 153 -15.82 15.97 11.87
N ARG A 154 -15.88 15.27 12.98
CA ARG A 154 -15.31 13.92 13.12
C ARG A 154 -16.12 12.80 12.46
N LYS A 155 -17.36 13.09 12.02
CA LYS A 155 -18.21 12.12 11.32
C LYS A 155 -17.73 11.76 9.93
N ILE A 156 -16.84 12.55 9.36
CA ILE A 156 -16.19 12.27 8.08
C ILE A 156 -14.70 12.57 8.18
N SER A 157 -13.86 11.59 7.89
CA SER A 157 -12.41 11.78 7.78
C SER A 157 -12.05 12.63 6.57
N TRP A 158 -10.85 13.19 6.52
CA TRP A 158 -10.35 13.82 5.31
C TRP A 158 -10.15 12.79 4.18
N ALA A 159 -9.72 11.58 4.53
CA ALA A 159 -9.54 10.49 3.58
C ALA A 159 -10.87 10.19 2.85
N ASP A 160 -11.95 9.96 3.59
CA ASP A 160 -13.27 9.70 3.00
C ASP A 160 -13.83 10.93 2.29
N LEU A 161 -13.65 12.13 2.84
CA LEU A 161 -14.17 13.37 2.26
C LEU A 161 -13.54 13.67 0.88
N MET A 162 -12.24 13.46 0.73
CA MET A 162 -11.55 13.69 -0.55
C MET A 162 -12.05 12.72 -1.64
N VAL A 163 -12.26 11.46 -1.32
CA VAL A 163 -12.80 10.46 -2.26
C VAL A 163 -14.27 10.74 -2.56
N LEU A 164 -15.08 11.01 -1.55
CA LEU A 164 -16.50 11.34 -1.71
C LEU A 164 -16.70 12.59 -2.56
N ALA A 165 -15.85 13.61 -2.39
CA ALA A 165 -15.90 14.82 -3.22
C ALA A 165 -15.66 14.50 -4.70
N GLY A 166 -14.78 13.56 -5.03
CA GLY A 166 -14.58 13.06 -6.38
C GLY A 166 -15.83 12.37 -6.96
N ASN A 167 -16.49 11.53 -6.16
CA ASN A 167 -17.77 10.90 -6.55
C ASN A 167 -18.88 11.94 -6.77
N CYS A 168 -19.07 12.84 -5.82
CA CYS A 168 -20.05 13.92 -5.95
C CYS A 168 -19.78 14.80 -7.19
N ALA A 169 -18.51 15.02 -7.51
CA ALA A 169 -18.13 15.74 -8.71
C ALA A 169 -18.59 15.03 -9.99
N LEU A 170 -18.27 13.74 -10.12
CA LEU A 170 -18.72 12.92 -11.25
C LEU A 170 -20.25 12.94 -11.38
N GLU A 171 -20.97 12.72 -10.28
CA GLU A 171 -22.42 12.68 -10.25
C GLU A 171 -23.05 14.03 -10.61
N SER A 172 -22.49 15.13 -10.11
CA SER A 172 -22.97 16.48 -10.41
C SER A 172 -22.80 16.87 -11.89
N MET A 173 -21.88 16.22 -12.57
CA MET A 173 -21.63 16.37 -14.01
C MET A 173 -22.31 15.30 -14.87
N GLY A 174 -23.28 14.57 -14.29
CA GLY A 174 -24.16 13.62 -15.01
C GLY A 174 -23.61 12.22 -15.18
N PHE A 175 -22.51 11.86 -14.49
CA PHE A 175 -21.98 10.51 -14.48
C PHE A 175 -22.55 9.69 -13.31
N LYS A 176 -22.93 8.44 -13.56
CA LYS A 176 -23.36 7.52 -12.51
C LYS A 176 -22.17 6.71 -11.99
N THR A 177 -21.76 6.96 -10.78
CA THR A 177 -20.68 6.20 -10.10
C THR A 177 -21.12 4.76 -9.79
N PHE A 178 -20.15 3.84 -9.62
CA PHE A 178 -20.45 2.46 -9.24
C PHE A 178 -20.88 2.33 -7.77
N GLY A 179 -20.39 3.21 -6.91
CA GLY A 179 -20.71 3.27 -5.49
C GLY A 179 -19.66 4.02 -4.69
N PHE A 180 -19.85 4.02 -3.38
CA PHE A 180 -18.94 4.59 -2.40
C PHE A 180 -18.96 3.78 -1.09
N GLY A 181 -17.82 3.40 -0.59
CA GLY A 181 -17.64 2.88 0.76
C GLY A 181 -16.80 3.86 1.58
N GLY A 182 -17.32 4.28 2.74
CA GLY A 182 -16.55 4.96 3.77
C GLY A 182 -15.77 3.96 4.62
N GLY A 183 -15.07 4.47 5.65
CA GLY A 183 -14.29 3.65 6.58
C GLY A 183 -12.78 3.87 6.49
N ARG A 184 -12.34 4.93 5.81
CA ARG A 184 -10.94 5.38 5.80
C ARG A 184 -10.71 6.28 7.00
N GLU A 185 -9.83 5.86 7.89
CA GLU A 185 -9.45 6.66 9.05
C GLU A 185 -8.31 7.61 8.72
N ASP A 186 -8.34 8.80 9.31
CA ASP A 186 -7.26 9.76 9.13
C ASP A 186 -6.03 9.38 9.97
N VAL A 187 -4.84 9.50 9.39
CA VAL A 187 -3.59 9.53 10.16
C VAL A 187 -3.21 10.98 10.52
N TRP A 188 -2.35 11.14 11.53
CA TRP A 188 -2.00 12.44 12.12
C TRP A 188 -0.52 12.80 11.96
N GLU A 189 0.23 11.96 11.29
CA GLU A 189 1.62 12.18 10.89
C GLU A 189 1.87 11.53 9.53
N PRO A 190 2.86 12.03 8.75
CA PRO A 190 3.20 11.41 7.46
C PRO A 190 3.78 10.01 7.69
N LYS A 191 3.38 9.07 6.84
CA LYS A 191 3.97 7.73 6.83
C LYS A 191 5.39 7.76 6.28
N GLU A 192 6.27 6.98 6.89
CA GLU A 192 7.63 6.78 6.37
C GLU A 192 7.62 5.80 5.20
N ILE A 193 7.26 6.27 4.02
CA ILE A 193 7.25 5.49 2.79
C ILE A 193 8.46 5.87 1.95
N ASN A 194 9.23 4.88 1.51
CA ASN A 194 10.26 5.08 0.51
C ASN A 194 9.63 5.30 -0.87
N TRP A 195 9.52 6.55 -1.29
CA TRP A 195 9.03 6.93 -2.61
C TRP A 195 10.11 6.88 -3.70
N GLY A 196 11.32 6.56 -3.36
CA GLY A 196 12.52 6.62 -4.20
C GLY A 196 13.34 7.88 -3.96
N THR A 197 14.30 8.14 -4.83
CA THR A 197 15.19 9.30 -4.71
C THR A 197 14.45 10.59 -4.97
N GLU A 198 14.48 11.52 -4.03
CA GLU A 198 13.77 12.82 -4.07
C GLU A 198 14.69 14.02 -4.35
N ASP A 199 15.94 13.78 -4.68
CA ASP A 199 16.94 14.82 -4.98
C ASP A 199 16.70 15.52 -6.31
N THR A 200 15.88 14.94 -7.18
CA THR A 200 15.58 15.51 -8.50
C THR A 200 14.14 15.24 -8.90
N TRP A 201 13.29 16.26 -8.85
CA TRP A 201 11.90 16.19 -9.27
C TRP A 201 11.78 15.98 -10.79
N LEU A 202 10.86 15.10 -11.19
CA LEU A 202 10.52 14.78 -12.57
C LEU A 202 11.69 14.26 -13.42
N ALA A 203 12.80 13.82 -12.79
CA ALA A 203 13.94 13.29 -13.51
C ALA A 203 13.85 11.78 -13.69
N ASP A 204 14.36 11.29 -14.81
CA ASP A 204 14.39 9.89 -15.23
C ASP A 204 15.51 9.06 -14.57
N LYS A 205 15.81 9.30 -13.30
CA LYS A 205 16.86 8.58 -12.59
C LYS A 205 16.39 7.34 -11.83
N ARG A 206 15.10 7.01 -11.91
CA ARG A 206 14.47 5.96 -11.11
C ARG A 206 14.53 4.60 -11.75
N TYR A 207 14.92 4.49 -13.01
CA TYR A 207 14.99 3.24 -13.75
C TYR A 207 16.33 3.05 -14.42
N SER A 208 16.65 1.78 -14.73
CA SER A 208 17.85 1.35 -15.40
C SER A 208 17.53 0.71 -16.76
N GLY A 209 18.55 0.50 -17.59
CA GLY A 209 18.41 -0.21 -18.87
C GLY A 209 17.31 0.39 -19.76
N ASP A 210 16.41 -0.45 -20.25
CA ASP A 210 15.27 -0.06 -21.10
C ASP A 210 14.04 0.31 -20.28
N ARG A 211 14.21 1.23 -19.32
CA ARG A 211 13.18 1.78 -18.41
C ARG A 211 12.62 0.74 -17.41
N GLU A 212 13.49 -0.10 -16.89
CA GLU A 212 13.15 -1.00 -15.78
C GLU A 212 13.09 -0.24 -14.46
N LEU A 213 11.92 -0.23 -13.83
CA LEU A 213 11.68 0.41 -12.54
C LEU A 213 11.79 -0.63 -11.43
N ALA A 214 12.63 -0.34 -10.41
CA ALA A 214 12.77 -1.20 -9.25
C ALA A 214 11.45 -1.32 -8.46
N ASN A 215 11.17 -2.51 -7.91
CA ASN A 215 10.09 -2.68 -6.96
C ASN A 215 10.52 -2.09 -5.58
N PRO A 216 9.59 -1.53 -4.81
CA PRO A 216 8.15 -1.40 -5.03
C PRO A 216 7.71 -0.08 -5.67
N LEU A 217 8.59 0.70 -6.29
CA LEU A 217 8.26 2.04 -6.80
C LEU A 217 7.03 2.02 -7.74
N GLY A 218 6.17 3.03 -7.62
CA GLY A 218 4.90 3.08 -8.36
C GLY A 218 4.98 3.81 -9.69
N ALA A 219 5.66 4.96 -9.74
CA ALA A 219 5.73 5.79 -10.94
C ALA A 219 7.15 5.86 -11.52
N VAL A 220 7.25 6.01 -12.83
CA VAL A 220 8.52 6.09 -13.54
C VAL A 220 9.30 7.38 -13.30
N GLN A 221 8.63 8.45 -12.87
CA GLN A 221 9.28 9.71 -12.49
C GLN A 221 8.90 10.13 -11.08
N MET A 222 9.86 10.67 -10.34
CA MET A 222 9.62 11.17 -8.99
C MET A 222 8.68 12.38 -9.00
N GLY A 223 7.73 12.39 -8.06
CA GLY A 223 6.75 13.48 -7.92
C GLY A 223 5.59 13.42 -8.92
N LEU A 224 5.51 12.39 -9.76
CA LEU A 224 4.35 12.07 -10.58
C LEU A 224 3.48 10.99 -9.91
N ILE A 225 2.18 11.14 -10.08
CA ILE A 225 1.19 10.14 -9.64
C ILE A 225 1.03 9.05 -10.70
N TYR A 226 1.28 9.36 -11.96
CA TYR A 226 1.17 8.45 -13.10
C TYR A 226 2.35 8.58 -14.07
N VAL A 227 2.24 9.33 -15.15
CA VAL A 227 3.29 9.46 -16.18
C VAL A 227 3.45 10.91 -16.64
N ASN A 228 4.57 11.23 -17.27
CA ASN A 228 4.77 12.54 -17.85
C ASN A 228 3.84 12.75 -19.06
N PRO A 229 2.91 13.72 -19.00
CA PRO A 229 1.92 13.94 -20.05
C PRO A 229 2.52 14.43 -21.37
N GLU A 230 3.74 14.98 -21.35
CA GLU A 230 4.49 15.35 -22.55
C GLU A 230 5.16 14.16 -23.25
N GLY A 231 5.14 12.99 -22.64
CA GLY A 231 5.87 11.80 -23.02
C GLY A 231 7.14 11.57 -22.18
N PRO A 232 7.81 10.41 -22.30
CA PRO A 232 9.00 10.07 -21.55
C PRO A 232 10.09 11.13 -21.67
N ASN A 233 10.55 11.66 -20.54
CA ASN A 233 11.54 12.76 -20.47
C ASN A 233 11.11 14.05 -21.21
N GLY A 234 9.80 14.27 -21.34
CA GLY A 234 9.27 15.39 -22.12
C GLY A 234 9.40 15.21 -23.66
N ASN A 235 9.76 14.00 -24.12
CA ASN A 235 9.79 13.68 -25.54
C ASN A 235 8.38 13.30 -26.03
N PRO A 236 7.81 13.99 -27.02
CA PRO A 236 6.43 13.79 -27.44
C PRO A 236 6.25 12.55 -28.35
N ASP A 237 6.60 11.38 -27.83
CA ASP A 237 6.42 10.07 -28.47
C ASP A 237 5.27 9.29 -27.81
N PRO A 238 4.09 9.18 -28.46
CA PRO A 238 2.94 8.48 -27.90
C PRO A 238 3.14 6.99 -27.68
N LEU A 239 3.98 6.31 -28.51
CA LEU A 239 4.22 4.87 -28.34
C LEU A 239 5.17 4.60 -27.17
N ALA A 240 6.17 5.45 -26.98
CA ALA A 240 7.01 5.39 -25.79
C ALA A 240 6.20 5.73 -24.53
N ALA A 241 5.31 6.71 -24.59
CA ALA A 241 4.39 7.06 -23.49
C ALA A 241 3.46 5.89 -23.12
N ALA A 242 2.97 5.12 -24.11
CA ALA A 242 2.13 3.95 -23.86
C ALA A 242 2.80 2.88 -22.99
N ARG A 243 4.14 2.71 -23.11
CA ARG A 243 4.90 1.79 -22.25
C ARG A 243 4.92 2.27 -20.80
N ASP A 244 5.19 3.55 -20.57
CA ASP A 244 5.20 4.14 -19.23
C ASP A 244 3.80 4.09 -18.59
N ILE A 245 2.75 4.37 -19.38
CA ILE A 245 1.36 4.26 -18.93
C ILE A 245 1.08 2.83 -18.46
N ARG A 246 1.37 1.84 -19.29
CA ARG A 246 1.09 0.42 -18.97
C ARG A 246 1.84 -0.03 -17.73
N GLU A 247 3.13 0.30 -17.60
CA GLU A 247 3.92 -0.05 -16.43
C GLU A 247 3.41 0.61 -15.16
N THR A 248 3.15 1.92 -15.20
CA THR A 248 2.67 2.67 -14.03
C THR A 248 1.28 2.20 -13.59
N PHE A 249 0.33 2.04 -14.53
CA PHE A 249 -1.02 1.61 -14.20
C PHE A 249 -1.06 0.15 -13.73
N ARG A 250 -0.23 -0.73 -14.29
CA ARG A 250 -0.07 -2.10 -13.80
C ARG A 250 0.41 -2.12 -12.33
N ARG A 251 1.35 -1.24 -11.97
CA ARG A 251 1.82 -1.05 -10.59
C ARG A 251 0.73 -0.48 -9.67
N MET A 252 -0.24 0.20 -10.25
CA MET A 252 -1.46 0.64 -9.56
C MET A 252 -2.58 -0.42 -9.57
N ALA A 253 -2.29 -1.68 -9.93
CA ALA A 253 -3.24 -2.79 -10.05
C ALA A 253 -4.29 -2.62 -11.16
N MET A 254 -4.02 -1.84 -12.23
CA MET A 254 -4.93 -1.60 -13.34
C MET A 254 -4.47 -2.36 -14.59
N ASN A 255 -5.40 -3.02 -15.26
CA ASN A 255 -5.18 -3.62 -16.57
C ASN A 255 -5.38 -2.59 -17.71
N ASP A 256 -5.16 -3.00 -18.97
CA ASP A 256 -5.25 -2.09 -20.12
C ASP A 256 -6.67 -1.51 -20.30
N GLU A 257 -7.72 -2.28 -20.02
CA GLU A 257 -9.11 -1.81 -20.13
C GLU A 257 -9.45 -0.77 -19.06
N GLU A 258 -9.10 -1.05 -17.82
CA GLU A 258 -9.24 -0.12 -16.68
C GLU A 258 -8.41 1.16 -16.93
N THR A 259 -7.21 1.02 -17.47
CA THR A 259 -6.32 2.14 -17.82
C THR A 259 -6.95 3.08 -18.86
N VAL A 260 -7.42 2.53 -19.98
CA VAL A 260 -8.09 3.31 -21.03
C VAL A 260 -9.36 3.97 -20.49
N ALA A 261 -10.16 3.24 -19.72
CA ALA A 261 -11.39 3.77 -19.12
C ALA A 261 -11.09 4.94 -18.17
N LEU A 262 -10.08 4.80 -17.31
CA LEU A 262 -9.69 5.84 -16.35
C LEU A 262 -9.15 7.10 -17.05
N ILE A 263 -8.26 6.96 -18.02
CA ILE A 263 -7.69 8.11 -18.73
C ILE A 263 -8.79 8.86 -19.50
N ALA A 264 -9.54 8.16 -20.34
CA ALA A 264 -10.57 8.77 -21.16
C ALA A 264 -11.74 9.31 -20.31
N GLY A 265 -12.13 8.61 -19.25
CA GLY A 265 -13.16 9.04 -18.31
C GLY A 265 -12.77 10.30 -17.55
N GLY A 266 -11.54 10.35 -17.03
CA GLY A 266 -11.00 11.55 -16.37
C GLY A 266 -10.87 12.73 -17.31
N HIS A 267 -10.31 12.52 -18.49
CA HIS A 267 -10.08 13.56 -19.50
C HIS A 267 -11.37 13.99 -20.24
N THR A 268 -12.50 13.37 -19.96
CA THR A 268 -13.81 13.93 -20.35
C THR A 268 -14.07 15.28 -19.69
N PHE A 269 -13.48 15.51 -18.51
CA PHE A 269 -13.76 16.66 -17.66
C PHE A 269 -12.59 17.64 -17.55
N GLY A 270 -12.93 18.93 -17.46
CA GLY A 270 -12.01 20.00 -17.11
C GLY A 270 -10.97 20.34 -18.17
N LYS A 271 -9.85 20.83 -17.69
CA LYS A 271 -8.68 21.25 -18.48
C LYS A 271 -7.39 21.13 -17.67
N THR A 272 -6.25 21.19 -18.34
CA THR A 272 -4.95 21.46 -17.74
C THR A 272 -4.65 22.97 -17.75
N HIS A 273 -3.65 23.42 -16.98
CA HIS A 273 -3.33 24.84 -16.81
C HIS A 273 -1.86 25.11 -17.11
N GLY A 274 -1.64 25.94 -18.09
CA GLY A 274 -0.33 26.39 -18.57
C GLY A 274 -0.40 27.78 -19.19
N ALA A 275 -1.10 28.71 -18.51
CA ALA A 275 -1.37 30.06 -19.04
C ALA A 275 -0.10 30.90 -19.31
N GLY A 276 1.00 30.58 -18.64
CA GLY A 276 2.26 31.32 -18.79
C GLY A 276 3.47 30.51 -18.36
N PRO A 277 4.69 31.08 -18.44
CA PRO A 277 5.94 30.41 -18.11
C PRO A 277 6.01 29.92 -16.66
N ALA A 278 6.56 28.72 -16.45
CA ALA A 278 6.64 28.06 -15.14
C ALA A 278 7.46 28.83 -14.09
N ASN A 279 8.36 29.72 -14.52
CA ASN A 279 9.15 30.56 -13.59
C ASN A 279 8.33 31.60 -12.82
N HIS A 280 7.06 31.78 -13.13
CA HIS A 280 6.12 32.59 -12.37
C HIS A 280 5.51 31.81 -11.20
N VAL A 281 5.62 30.48 -11.18
CA VAL A 281 5.05 29.63 -10.12
C VAL A 281 5.97 29.66 -8.90
N GLY A 282 5.40 30.00 -7.74
CA GLY A 282 6.09 30.00 -6.46
C GLY A 282 6.36 28.60 -5.94
N ARG A 283 6.89 28.54 -4.73
CA ARG A 283 7.29 27.29 -4.08
C ARG A 283 6.07 26.40 -3.72
N GLU A 284 6.34 25.15 -3.52
CA GLU A 284 5.41 24.13 -3.01
C GLU A 284 4.97 24.45 -1.57
N PRO A 285 3.87 23.85 -1.06
CA PRO A 285 3.31 24.16 0.26
C PRO A 285 4.30 24.11 1.42
N GLU A 286 5.16 23.10 1.48
CA GLU A 286 6.13 22.94 2.57
C GLU A 286 7.25 23.98 2.58
N ALA A 287 7.50 24.62 1.45
CA ALA A 287 8.56 25.63 1.30
C ALA A 287 8.04 27.06 1.25
N THR A 288 6.72 27.29 1.40
CA THR A 288 6.14 28.64 1.42
C THR A 288 6.31 29.31 2.79
N PRO A 289 6.34 30.65 2.86
CA PRO A 289 6.41 31.37 4.13
C PRO A 289 5.12 31.19 4.96
N LEU A 290 5.23 31.41 6.26
CA LEU A 290 4.14 31.14 7.25
C LEU A 290 2.84 31.89 6.92
N GLU A 291 2.92 33.09 6.40
CA GLU A 291 1.75 33.92 6.02
C GLU A 291 0.96 33.32 4.87
N ALA A 292 1.55 32.44 4.06
CA ALA A 292 0.84 31.70 3.01
C ALA A 292 -0.10 30.61 3.60
N GLN A 293 0.04 30.26 4.85
CA GLN A 293 -0.86 29.33 5.56
C GLN A 293 -1.03 27.98 4.88
N GLY A 294 0.08 27.45 4.32
CA GLY A 294 0.12 26.18 3.61
C GLY A 294 -0.39 26.23 2.16
N PHE A 295 -0.62 27.41 1.59
CA PHE A 295 -0.82 27.56 0.16
C PHE A 295 0.52 27.63 -0.58
N GLY A 296 0.75 26.65 -1.43
CA GLY A 296 1.90 26.62 -2.34
C GLY A 296 1.58 27.13 -3.74
N TRP A 297 2.56 27.10 -4.62
CA TRP A 297 2.46 27.41 -6.04
C TRP A 297 1.79 28.75 -6.35
N ILE A 298 1.97 29.74 -5.48
CA ILE A 298 1.44 31.10 -5.66
C ILE A 298 2.10 31.71 -6.91
N SER A 299 1.29 31.95 -7.93
CA SER A 299 1.79 32.45 -9.22
C SER A 299 1.81 33.99 -9.27
N SER A 300 2.88 34.54 -9.84
CA SER A 300 3.01 35.96 -10.17
C SER A 300 2.55 36.31 -11.60
N TYR A 301 2.04 35.34 -12.36
CA TYR A 301 1.54 35.54 -13.71
C TYR A 301 0.11 36.10 -13.69
N GLY A 302 -0.09 37.27 -14.28
CA GLY A 302 -1.40 37.91 -14.31
C GLY A 302 -2.02 38.03 -12.92
N THR A 303 -3.22 37.44 -12.72
CA THR A 303 -3.91 37.36 -11.43
C THR A 303 -3.43 36.21 -10.58
N GLY A 304 -2.63 35.29 -11.12
CA GLY A 304 -2.17 34.06 -10.48
C GLY A 304 -3.25 32.97 -10.33
N ARG A 305 -4.45 33.20 -10.85
CA ARG A 305 -5.62 32.31 -10.69
C ARG A 305 -6.58 32.43 -11.87
N GLY A 306 -7.61 31.61 -11.90
CA GLY A 306 -8.59 31.61 -13.01
C GLY A 306 -7.90 31.36 -14.35
N GLY A 307 -8.14 32.20 -15.35
CA GLY A 307 -7.52 32.11 -16.65
C GLY A 307 -6.00 32.29 -16.71
N ASP A 308 -5.40 32.78 -15.61
CA ASP A 308 -3.94 32.93 -15.46
C ASP A 308 -3.29 31.79 -14.68
N THR A 309 -4.01 30.71 -14.40
CA THR A 309 -3.50 29.57 -13.61
C THR A 309 -2.41 28.83 -14.35
N ILE A 310 -1.33 28.50 -13.63
CA ILE A 310 -0.26 27.60 -14.09
C ILE A 310 -0.20 26.42 -13.10
N THR A 311 -0.26 25.18 -13.61
CA THR A 311 -0.10 23.95 -12.83
C THR A 311 0.92 23.06 -13.53
N SER A 312 0.50 22.27 -14.53
CA SER A 312 1.37 21.36 -15.28
C SER A 312 2.18 22.03 -16.40
N GLY A 313 1.86 23.24 -16.74
CA GLY A 313 2.40 23.94 -17.92
C GLY A 313 1.70 23.57 -19.24
N LEU A 314 0.85 22.54 -19.25
CA LEU A 314 0.02 22.18 -20.40
C LEU A 314 -1.28 23.01 -20.41
N GLU A 315 -1.79 23.31 -21.59
CA GLU A 315 -3.03 24.08 -21.77
C GLU A 315 -3.95 23.31 -22.70
N VAL A 316 -4.58 22.25 -22.16
CA VAL A 316 -5.38 21.27 -22.90
C VAL A 316 -6.79 21.25 -22.38
N THR A 317 -7.77 21.30 -23.28
CA THR A 317 -9.18 21.01 -23.02
C THR A 317 -9.67 20.02 -24.06
N TRP A 318 -10.07 18.85 -23.62
CA TRP A 318 -10.31 17.68 -24.48
C TRP A 318 -11.68 17.69 -25.16
N THR A 319 -12.71 18.23 -24.48
CA THR A 319 -14.11 18.06 -24.89
C THR A 319 -14.84 19.38 -25.03
N GLN A 320 -15.96 19.34 -25.78
CA GLN A 320 -16.84 20.49 -25.94
C GLN A 320 -17.69 20.76 -24.69
N THR A 321 -17.78 19.79 -23.78
CA THR A 321 -18.61 19.81 -22.57
C THR A 321 -17.80 19.43 -21.33
N PRO A 322 -16.80 20.25 -20.92
CA PRO A 322 -15.82 19.86 -19.89
C PRO A 322 -16.40 19.72 -18.48
N THR A 323 -17.68 20.04 -18.27
CA THR A 323 -18.40 19.85 -17.01
C THR A 323 -19.62 18.92 -17.15
N MET A 324 -19.63 18.09 -18.21
CA MET A 324 -20.69 17.10 -18.45
C MET A 324 -20.10 15.77 -18.94
N TRP A 325 -20.59 14.67 -18.43
CA TRP A 325 -20.25 13.35 -18.93
C TRP A 325 -20.63 13.20 -20.42
N SER A 326 -19.73 12.72 -21.24
CA SER A 326 -19.94 12.52 -22.67
C SER A 326 -18.91 11.55 -23.25
N ASN A 327 -19.13 11.10 -24.50
CA ASN A 327 -18.16 10.32 -25.25
C ASN A 327 -17.22 11.18 -26.12
N ASN A 328 -17.28 12.51 -25.94
CA ASN A 328 -16.56 13.48 -26.78
C ASN A 328 -15.04 13.33 -26.76
N PHE A 329 -14.46 12.76 -25.71
CA PHE A 329 -13.03 12.48 -25.67
C PHE A 329 -12.63 11.55 -26.83
N PHE A 330 -13.25 10.38 -26.94
CA PHE A 330 -12.98 9.44 -28.03
C PHE A 330 -13.40 9.98 -29.38
N ASP A 331 -14.53 10.70 -29.46
CA ASP A 331 -14.96 11.30 -30.72
C ASP A 331 -13.92 12.27 -31.24
N ASN A 332 -13.37 13.15 -30.41
CA ASN A 332 -12.31 14.08 -30.79
C ASN A 332 -11.00 13.35 -31.11
N LEU A 333 -10.62 12.36 -30.29
CA LEU A 333 -9.38 11.59 -30.45
C LEU A 333 -9.30 10.95 -31.85
N PHE A 334 -10.41 10.39 -32.35
CA PHE A 334 -10.45 9.68 -33.63
C PHE A 334 -10.92 10.52 -34.83
N LYS A 335 -11.65 11.60 -34.57
CA LYS A 335 -12.17 12.49 -35.63
C LYS A 335 -11.10 13.35 -36.28
N TYR A 336 -10.16 13.85 -35.47
CA TYR A 336 -9.17 14.80 -35.93
C TYR A 336 -7.81 14.14 -36.20
N GLU A 337 -7.06 14.67 -37.13
CA GLU A 337 -5.60 14.47 -37.19
C GLU A 337 -4.92 15.48 -36.29
N TRP A 338 -3.81 15.08 -35.65
CA TRP A 338 -3.15 15.84 -34.61
C TRP A 338 -1.79 16.33 -35.07
N GLU A 339 -1.44 17.56 -34.72
CA GLU A 339 -0.11 18.13 -34.94
C GLU A 339 0.46 18.69 -33.63
N LEU A 340 1.78 18.50 -33.46
CA LEU A 340 2.49 18.93 -32.27
C LEU A 340 2.52 20.45 -32.18
N THR A 341 2.25 21.02 -31.01
CA THR A 341 2.31 22.44 -30.72
C THR A 341 2.88 22.68 -29.31
N LYS A 342 3.02 23.93 -28.95
CA LYS A 342 3.43 24.37 -27.62
C LYS A 342 2.28 25.05 -26.90
N SER A 343 2.16 24.78 -25.58
CA SER A 343 1.33 25.60 -24.69
C SER A 343 1.90 27.01 -24.51
N PRO A 344 1.16 27.97 -23.96
CA PRO A 344 1.72 29.28 -23.57
C PRO A 344 2.90 29.18 -22.59
N ALA A 345 2.94 28.12 -21.77
CA ALA A 345 4.05 27.81 -20.86
C ALA A 345 5.25 27.13 -21.55
N GLY A 346 5.12 26.73 -22.82
CA GLY A 346 6.17 26.09 -23.60
C GLY A 346 6.18 24.56 -23.58
N ALA A 347 5.21 23.91 -22.89
CA ALA A 347 5.08 22.46 -22.84
C ALA A 347 4.59 21.88 -24.18
N ASN A 348 4.96 20.64 -24.48
CA ASN A 348 4.52 19.91 -25.66
C ASN A 348 3.07 19.45 -25.51
N GLN A 349 2.22 19.80 -26.46
CA GLN A 349 0.84 19.33 -26.55
C GLN A 349 0.43 19.19 -28.02
N TRP A 350 -0.75 18.66 -28.29
CA TRP A 350 -1.23 18.42 -29.63
C TRP A 350 -2.52 19.20 -29.88
N VAL A 351 -2.64 19.75 -31.09
CA VAL A 351 -3.84 20.47 -31.52
C VAL A 351 -4.39 19.82 -32.79
N ALA A 352 -5.69 19.95 -33.01
CA ALA A 352 -6.31 19.45 -34.24
C ALA A 352 -5.71 20.14 -35.46
N LYS A 353 -5.18 19.34 -36.39
CA LYS A 353 -4.40 19.80 -37.57
C LYS A 353 -5.20 20.74 -38.48
N ASN A 354 -4.51 21.70 -39.04
CA ASN A 354 -5.08 22.66 -40.00
C ASN A 354 -6.26 23.49 -39.43
N GLY A 355 -6.31 23.71 -38.11
CA GLY A 355 -7.38 24.44 -37.47
C GLY A 355 -8.72 23.70 -37.43
N ALA A 356 -8.73 22.39 -37.65
CA ALA A 356 -9.94 21.60 -37.55
C ALA A 356 -10.56 21.72 -36.15
N GLY A 357 -11.88 21.85 -36.09
CA GLY A 357 -12.59 22.02 -34.80
C GLY A 357 -12.36 23.38 -34.14
N ALA A 358 -11.79 24.38 -34.84
CA ALA A 358 -11.65 25.72 -34.27
C ALA A 358 -13.00 26.27 -33.79
N GLY A 359 -13.00 26.92 -32.62
CA GLY A 359 -14.21 27.50 -32.03
C GLY A 359 -15.20 26.49 -31.41
N THR A 360 -14.84 25.20 -31.28
CA THR A 360 -15.74 24.19 -30.67
C THR A 360 -15.57 24.07 -29.18
N ILE A 361 -14.37 24.29 -28.64
CA ILE A 361 -14.04 24.15 -27.21
C ILE A 361 -14.30 25.45 -26.47
N PRO A 362 -15.07 25.46 -25.36
CA PRO A 362 -15.29 26.69 -24.58
C PRO A 362 -14.00 27.12 -23.84
N ASP A 363 -13.86 28.42 -23.61
CA ASP A 363 -12.88 28.94 -22.66
C ASP A 363 -13.40 28.76 -21.23
N ALA A 364 -12.50 28.54 -20.27
CA ALA A 364 -12.87 28.26 -18.89
C ALA A 364 -13.39 29.47 -18.12
N HIS A 365 -12.95 30.70 -18.50
CA HIS A 365 -13.23 31.93 -17.76
C HIS A 365 -13.77 33.10 -18.64
N ASP A 366 -13.75 32.92 -19.94
CA ASP A 366 -14.26 33.93 -20.89
C ASP A 366 -15.28 33.31 -21.87
N PRO A 367 -16.60 33.48 -21.62
CA PRO A 367 -17.63 32.86 -22.45
C PRO A 367 -17.64 33.34 -23.91
N SER A 368 -16.94 34.45 -24.21
CA SER A 368 -16.81 34.97 -25.59
C SER A 368 -15.74 34.26 -26.38
N LYS A 369 -14.82 33.54 -25.73
CA LYS A 369 -13.71 32.84 -26.37
C LYS A 369 -14.00 31.36 -26.56
N ARG A 370 -13.44 30.84 -27.66
CA ARG A 370 -13.46 29.40 -27.94
C ARG A 370 -12.16 28.98 -28.60
N HIS A 371 -11.81 27.70 -28.41
CA HIS A 371 -10.56 27.10 -28.82
C HIS A 371 -10.77 25.93 -29.78
N ALA A 372 -9.69 25.42 -30.37
CA ALA A 372 -9.66 24.14 -31.06
C ALA A 372 -9.46 23.00 -30.01
N PRO A 373 -9.88 21.76 -30.34
CA PRO A 373 -9.56 20.60 -29.52
C PRO A 373 -8.05 20.40 -29.38
N THR A 374 -7.63 20.00 -28.18
CA THR A 374 -6.24 19.71 -27.84
C THR A 374 -6.12 18.37 -27.15
N MET A 375 -4.94 17.73 -27.23
CA MET A 375 -4.62 16.45 -26.60
C MET A 375 -3.22 16.47 -25.99
N LEU A 376 -2.99 15.61 -25.03
CA LEU A 376 -1.67 15.29 -24.48
C LEU A 376 -0.96 14.24 -25.35
N THR A 377 0.35 14.10 -25.22
CA THR A 377 1.09 13.00 -25.83
C THR A 377 0.56 11.64 -25.33
N THR A 378 0.24 11.57 -24.05
CA THR A 378 -0.33 10.37 -23.41
C THR A 378 -1.74 10.05 -23.90
N ASP A 379 -2.55 11.01 -24.33
CA ASP A 379 -3.85 10.75 -24.94
C ASP A 379 -3.71 10.06 -26.29
N LEU A 380 -2.74 10.49 -27.09
CA LEU A 380 -2.49 9.86 -28.40
C LEU A 380 -1.99 8.41 -28.27
N SER A 381 -1.46 8.01 -27.12
CA SER A 381 -1.17 6.60 -26.82
C SER A 381 -2.41 5.73 -26.94
N LEU A 382 -3.59 6.25 -26.55
CA LEU A 382 -4.85 5.50 -26.61
C LEU A 382 -5.34 5.27 -28.06
N ARG A 383 -4.82 6.06 -29.03
CA ARG A 383 -5.08 5.89 -30.45
C ARG A 383 -4.02 5.08 -31.17
N LEU A 384 -2.73 5.21 -30.76
CA LEU A 384 -1.58 4.73 -31.52
C LEU A 384 -1.01 3.39 -31.01
N ASP A 385 -1.15 3.07 -29.73
CA ASP A 385 -0.80 1.74 -29.21
C ASP A 385 -1.88 0.73 -29.63
N PRO A 386 -1.52 -0.37 -30.32
CA PRO A 386 -2.51 -1.29 -30.90
C PRO A 386 -3.46 -1.95 -29.88
N ALA A 387 -2.99 -2.19 -28.63
CA ALA A 387 -3.83 -2.76 -27.58
C ALA A 387 -4.83 -1.72 -27.06
N TYR A 388 -4.36 -0.50 -26.79
CA TYR A 388 -5.21 0.60 -26.35
C TYR A 388 -6.17 1.06 -27.44
N GLU A 389 -5.74 1.14 -28.71
CA GLU A 389 -6.61 1.51 -29.82
C GLU A 389 -7.84 0.61 -29.93
N LYS A 390 -7.63 -0.71 -29.83
CA LYS A 390 -8.72 -1.69 -29.87
C LYS A 390 -9.77 -1.42 -28.77
N ILE A 391 -9.34 -1.14 -27.56
CA ILE A 391 -10.22 -0.82 -26.43
C ILE A 391 -10.90 0.53 -26.66
N SER A 392 -10.14 1.55 -27.03
CA SER A 392 -10.65 2.90 -27.26
C SER A 392 -11.72 2.97 -28.35
N ARG A 393 -11.54 2.23 -29.46
CA ARG A 393 -12.56 2.15 -30.53
C ARG A 393 -13.79 1.39 -30.08
N ARG A 394 -13.64 0.35 -29.27
CA ARG A 394 -14.78 -0.37 -28.67
C ARG A 394 -15.59 0.57 -27.77
N PHE A 395 -14.95 1.34 -26.94
CA PHE A 395 -15.58 2.32 -26.06
C PHE A 395 -16.21 3.49 -26.82
N GLN A 396 -15.56 3.95 -27.90
CA GLN A 396 -16.16 4.94 -28.81
C GLN A 396 -17.48 4.44 -29.42
N ALA A 397 -17.48 3.18 -29.88
CA ALA A 397 -18.66 2.57 -30.50
C ALA A 397 -19.76 2.20 -29.47
N ASN A 398 -19.41 2.01 -28.21
CA ASN A 398 -20.30 1.55 -27.14
C ASN A 398 -20.20 2.43 -25.89
N PRO A 399 -20.81 3.64 -25.88
CA PRO A 399 -20.70 4.60 -24.78
C PRO A 399 -21.18 4.06 -23.42
N HIS A 400 -22.14 3.14 -23.40
CA HIS A 400 -22.61 2.51 -22.15
C HIS A 400 -21.57 1.56 -21.56
N GLU A 401 -20.87 0.80 -22.41
CA GLU A 401 -19.77 -0.06 -21.98
C GLU A 401 -18.60 0.77 -21.40
N PHE A 402 -18.29 1.90 -22.06
CA PHE A 402 -17.32 2.84 -21.54
C PHE A 402 -17.72 3.40 -20.18
N ALA A 403 -18.96 3.83 -20.01
CA ALA A 403 -19.46 4.35 -18.74
C ALA A 403 -19.37 3.29 -17.62
N ASP A 404 -19.77 2.03 -17.90
CA ASP A 404 -19.66 0.94 -16.92
C ASP A 404 -18.20 0.61 -16.56
N ALA A 405 -17.33 0.54 -17.57
CA ALA A 405 -15.90 0.31 -17.34
C ALA A 405 -15.26 1.42 -16.52
N PHE A 406 -15.55 2.69 -16.83
CA PHE A 406 -15.03 3.82 -16.06
C PHE A 406 -15.58 3.82 -14.62
N ALA A 407 -16.86 3.56 -14.41
CA ALA A 407 -17.46 3.50 -13.08
C ALA A 407 -16.78 2.45 -12.18
N LYS A 408 -16.54 1.25 -12.72
CA LYS A 408 -15.85 0.16 -12.00
C LYS A 408 -14.37 0.45 -11.78
N ALA A 409 -13.67 0.98 -12.78
CA ALA A 409 -12.27 1.34 -12.66
C ALA A 409 -12.04 2.48 -11.66
N TRP A 410 -12.92 3.49 -11.65
CA TRP A 410 -12.91 4.57 -10.66
C TRP A 410 -13.15 4.04 -9.25
N PHE A 411 -14.12 3.15 -9.08
CA PHE A 411 -14.37 2.51 -7.78
C PHE A 411 -13.14 1.70 -7.32
N LYS A 412 -12.54 0.90 -8.19
CA LYS A 412 -11.31 0.17 -7.89
C LYS A 412 -10.17 1.12 -7.53
N LEU A 413 -9.94 2.16 -8.33
CA LEU A 413 -8.89 3.17 -8.08
C LEU A 413 -8.97 3.72 -6.65
N THR A 414 -10.16 4.07 -6.20
CA THR A 414 -10.40 4.78 -4.94
C THR A 414 -10.62 3.85 -3.74
N HIS A 415 -10.76 2.52 -3.92
CA HIS A 415 -11.10 1.58 -2.84
C HIS A 415 -10.15 0.37 -2.70
N ARG A 416 -9.20 0.16 -3.64
CA ARG A 416 -8.34 -1.04 -3.66
C ARG A 416 -7.40 -1.16 -2.45
N ASP A 417 -7.18 -0.11 -1.69
CA ASP A 417 -6.37 -0.05 -0.47
C ASP A 417 -7.20 -0.19 0.82
N MET A 418 -8.51 -0.47 0.70
CA MET A 418 -9.39 -0.60 1.85
C MET A 418 -9.60 -2.05 2.32
N GLY A 419 -9.08 -3.03 1.59
CA GLY A 419 -9.29 -4.46 1.88
C GLY A 419 -10.68 -4.96 1.47
N PRO A 420 -11.21 -5.98 2.18
CA PRO A 420 -12.47 -6.60 1.82
C PRO A 420 -13.68 -5.70 2.04
N ILE A 421 -14.75 -5.96 1.27
CA ILE A 421 -15.99 -5.16 1.33
C ILE A 421 -16.63 -5.10 2.73
N ALA A 422 -16.34 -6.05 3.60
CA ALA A 422 -16.82 -6.07 4.99
C ALA A 422 -16.36 -4.84 5.81
N ARG A 423 -15.28 -4.16 5.38
CA ARG A 423 -14.79 -2.94 6.00
C ARG A 423 -15.48 -1.67 5.53
N TYR A 424 -16.27 -1.74 4.45
CA TYR A 424 -16.86 -0.56 3.84
C TYR A 424 -18.11 -0.13 4.59
N LEU A 425 -18.25 1.17 4.81
CA LEU A 425 -19.35 1.78 5.54
C LEU A 425 -20.26 2.60 4.63
N GLY A 426 -21.53 2.66 4.99
CA GLY A 426 -22.52 3.54 4.36
C GLY A 426 -23.44 2.85 3.36
N PRO A 427 -24.50 3.57 2.94
CA PRO A 427 -25.58 3.01 2.14
C PRO A 427 -25.27 2.87 0.64
N GLU A 428 -24.15 3.43 0.17
CA GLU A 428 -23.76 3.39 -1.25
C GLU A 428 -22.70 2.32 -1.54
N VAL A 429 -22.41 1.44 -0.56
CA VAL A 429 -21.54 0.29 -0.76
C VAL A 429 -22.18 -0.66 -1.76
N PRO A 430 -21.47 -1.07 -2.85
CA PRO A 430 -22.00 -2.05 -3.81
C PRO A 430 -22.37 -3.37 -3.13
N ALA A 431 -23.49 -3.96 -3.53
CA ALA A 431 -23.96 -5.21 -2.94
C ALA A 431 -23.09 -6.42 -3.29
N GLU A 432 -22.46 -6.41 -4.46
CA GLU A 432 -21.61 -7.49 -4.93
C GLU A 432 -20.12 -7.13 -4.78
N PRO A 433 -19.34 -7.96 -4.06
CA PRO A 433 -17.91 -7.76 -3.95
C PRO A 433 -17.22 -7.98 -5.30
N GLN A 434 -16.21 -7.17 -5.59
CA GLN A 434 -15.37 -7.32 -6.77
C GLN A 434 -14.25 -8.33 -6.48
N LEU A 435 -13.75 -9.02 -7.53
CA LEU A 435 -12.73 -10.07 -7.38
C LEU A 435 -11.44 -9.53 -6.69
N TRP A 436 -11.04 -8.30 -7.01
CA TRP A 436 -9.87 -7.66 -6.42
C TRP A 436 -10.00 -7.31 -4.92
N GLN A 437 -11.20 -7.45 -4.34
CA GLN A 437 -11.45 -7.27 -2.90
C GLN A 437 -11.22 -8.56 -2.11
N ASP A 438 -10.67 -9.61 -2.72
CA ASP A 438 -10.40 -10.91 -2.12
C ASP A 438 -11.63 -11.52 -1.41
N PRO A 439 -12.79 -11.65 -2.10
CA PRO A 439 -14.06 -12.02 -1.48
C PRO A 439 -14.01 -13.40 -0.85
N VAL A 440 -14.70 -13.54 0.27
CA VAL A 440 -14.94 -14.82 0.96
C VAL A 440 -16.45 -15.07 1.06
N PRO A 441 -16.90 -16.33 1.08
CA PRO A 441 -18.32 -16.62 1.28
C PRO A 441 -18.77 -16.21 2.69
N PRO A 442 -20.02 -15.79 2.88
CA PRO A 442 -20.55 -15.48 4.20
C PRO A 442 -20.67 -16.75 5.06
N VAL A 443 -20.64 -16.59 6.37
CA VAL A 443 -20.97 -17.67 7.31
C VAL A 443 -22.46 -18.01 7.18
N THR A 444 -22.78 -19.26 6.82
CA THR A 444 -24.16 -19.75 6.61
C THR A 444 -24.55 -20.89 7.57
N HIS A 445 -23.68 -21.21 8.51
CA HIS A 445 -23.81 -22.31 9.45
C HIS A 445 -23.64 -21.84 10.91
N GLU A 446 -24.04 -22.67 11.84
CA GLU A 446 -23.77 -22.45 13.27
C GLU A 446 -22.27 -22.60 13.53
N LEU A 447 -21.70 -21.64 14.23
CA LEU A 447 -20.28 -21.66 14.61
C LEU A 447 -20.02 -22.70 15.73
N ILE A 448 -18.77 -23.17 15.77
CA ILE A 448 -18.28 -24.08 16.84
C ILE A 448 -18.22 -23.32 18.16
N GLY A 449 -18.64 -24.03 19.25
CA GLY A 449 -18.56 -23.50 20.60
C GLY A 449 -17.33 -24.02 21.37
N ALA A 450 -17.20 -23.59 22.63
CA ALA A 450 -16.03 -23.90 23.46
C ALA A 450 -15.73 -25.42 23.60
N ALA A 451 -16.76 -26.26 23.69
CA ALA A 451 -16.60 -27.73 23.77
C ALA A 451 -16.05 -28.31 22.46
N ASP A 452 -16.51 -27.77 21.29
CA ASP A 452 -16.04 -28.22 19.98
C ASP A 452 -14.59 -27.78 19.77
N ILE A 453 -14.25 -26.52 20.16
CA ILE A 453 -12.89 -25.98 20.09
C ILE A 453 -11.93 -26.88 20.90
N ALA A 454 -12.28 -27.22 22.12
CA ALA A 454 -11.45 -28.09 22.96
C ALA A 454 -11.27 -29.51 22.35
N ALA A 455 -12.35 -30.08 21.79
CA ALA A 455 -12.29 -31.38 21.13
C ALA A 455 -11.43 -31.32 19.84
N LEU A 456 -11.57 -30.27 19.03
CA LEU A 456 -10.79 -30.06 17.81
C LEU A 456 -9.31 -29.84 18.12
N LYS A 457 -8.95 -29.01 19.12
CA LYS A 457 -7.55 -28.86 19.58
C LYS A 457 -6.93 -30.22 19.94
N LYS A 458 -7.65 -31.06 20.70
CA LYS A 458 -7.19 -32.39 21.05
C LYS A 458 -6.98 -33.30 19.82
N ASN A 459 -7.92 -33.27 18.87
CA ASN A 459 -7.83 -34.06 17.65
C ASN A 459 -6.68 -33.62 16.76
N LEU A 460 -6.46 -32.31 16.60
CA LEU A 460 -5.36 -31.72 15.83
C LEU A 460 -4.00 -32.15 16.39
N LEU A 461 -3.82 -32.07 17.69
CA LEU A 461 -2.58 -32.51 18.36
C LEU A 461 -2.36 -34.03 18.28
N ALA A 462 -3.43 -34.82 18.16
CA ALA A 462 -3.36 -36.27 17.99
C ALA A 462 -3.23 -36.72 16.53
N ALA A 463 -3.35 -35.82 15.57
CA ALA A 463 -3.37 -36.14 14.13
C ALA A 463 -1.99 -36.48 13.53
N GLY A 464 -0.93 -36.52 14.35
CA GLY A 464 0.41 -36.90 13.92
C GLY A 464 1.23 -35.76 13.26
N LEU A 465 0.78 -34.52 13.39
CA LEU A 465 1.52 -33.33 13.00
C LEU A 465 2.38 -32.81 14.15
N SER A 466 3.58 -32.32 13.84
CA SER A 466 4.46 -31.70 14.83
C SER A 466 4.01 -30.27 15.16
N ILE A 467 4.47 -29.75 16.31
CA ILE A 467 4.27 -28.36 16.71
C ILE A 467 4.77 -27.42 15.60
N SER A 468 5.96 -27.68 15.10
CA SER A 468 6.56 -26.90 14.00
C SER A 468 5.66 -26.85 12.75
N GLN A 469 5.08 -27.98 12.32
CA GLN A 469 4.20 -28.06 11.16
C GLN A 469 2.91 -27.26 11.36
N LEU A 470 2.27 -27.38 12.51
CA LEU A 470 1.03 -26.64 12.83
C LEU A 470 1.29 -25.13 12.92
N VAL A 471 2.34 -24.72 13.63
CA VAL A 471 2.72 -23.32 13.79
C VAL A 471 3.11 -22.70 12.45
N SER A 472 3.99 -23.36 11.67
CA SER A 472 4.43 -22.83 10.36
C SER A 472 3.28 -22.71 9.38
N THR A 473 2.31 -23.63 9.39
CA THR A 473 1.15 -23.59 8.48
C THR A 473 0.19 -22.46 8.86
N ALA A 474 -0.12 -22.29 10.14
CA ALA A 474 -0.96 -21.19 10.62
C ALA A 474 -0.30 -19.84 10.33
N TRP A 475 0.99 -19.71 10.62
CA TRP A 475 1.77 -18.51 10.27
C TRP A 475 1.75 -18.22 8.76
N ALA A 476 2.04 -19.20 7.92
CA ALA A 476 2.03 -19.06 6.47
C ALA A 476 0.68 -18.62 5.92
N SER A 477 -0.41 -19.03 6.55
CA SER A 477 -1.77 -18.59 6.20
C SER A 477 -2.00 -17.13 6.62
N ALA A 478 -1.76 -16.80 7.88
CA ALA A 478 -2.09 -15.50 8.45
C ALA A 478 -1.13 -14.37 8.04
N SER A 479 0.17 -14.67 7.98
CA SER A 479 1.21 -13.66 7.74
C SER A 479 1.27 -13.12 6.32
N THR A 480 0.39 -13.54 5.42
CA THR A 480 0.20 -12.88 4.12
C THR A 480 -0.49 -11.53 4.23
N PHE A 481 -1.10 -11.25 5.38
CA PHE A 481 -1.77 -9.97 5.63
C PHE A 481 -0.82 -8.78 5.46
N ARG A 482 -1.35 -7.71 4.89
CA ARG A 482 -0.69 -6.41 4.76
C ARG A 482 -1.55 -5.33 5.40
N GLY A 483 -1.06 -4.71 6.48
CA GLY A 483 -1.72 -3.58 7.13
C GLY A 483 -1.85 -2.35 6.24
N THR A 484 -1.05 -2.27 5.18
CA THR A 484 -1.00 -1.16 4.22
C THR A 484 -2.26 -1.08 3.35
N ASP A 485 -2.74 -2.21 2.82
CA ASP A 485 -3.94 -2.28 1.95
C ASP A 485 -5.00 -3.29 2.44
N LYS A 486 -4.80 -3.89 3.63
CA LYS A 486 -5.73 -4.80 4.28
C LYS A 486 -6.02 -6.09 3.48
N ARG A 487 -5.08 -6.50 2.63
CA ARG A 487 -5.15 -7.74 1.84
C ARG A 487 -4.41 -8.89 2.52
N GLY A 488 -4.74 -10.11 2.13
CA GLY A 488 -4.15 -11.33 2.69
C GLY A 488 -4.80 -11.74 4.01
N GLY A 489 -4.10 -12.60 4.77
CA GLY A 489 -4.57 -13.14 6.04
C GLY A 489 -5.07 -14.57 5.94
N ALA A 490 -5.52 -15.11 7.07
CA ALA A 490 -5.94 -16.52 7.21
C ALA A 490 -7.33 -16.79 6.64
N ASN A 491 -8.21 -15.79 6.60
CA ASN A 491 -9.58 -15.93 6.12
C ASN A 491 -9.60 -16.32 4.64
N GLY A 492 -10.49 -17.23 4.27
CA GLY A 492 -10.53 -17.82 2.94
C GLY A 492 -9.68 -19.06 2.77
N ALA A 493 -8.80 -19.41 3.70
CA ALA A 493 -7.86 -20.54 3.59
C ALA A 493 -7.14 -20.59 2.23
N ARG A 494 -6.74 -19.43 1.67
CA ARG A 494 -6.15 -19.34 0.35
C ARG A 494 -4.79 -20.04 0.24
N ILE A 495 -4.19 -20.37 1.38
CA ILE A 495 -2.97 -21.21 1.44
C ILE A 495 -3.12 -22.55 0.72
N ARG A 496 -4.34 -23.08 0.55
CA ARG A 496 -4.63 -24.31 -0.22
C ARG A 496 -4.88 -24.08 -1.71
N LEU A 497 -4.96 -22.80 -2.14
CA LEU A 497 -5.31 -22.39 -3.50
C LEU A 497 -4.09 -21.83 -4.24
N ALA A 498 -4.13 -21.85 -5.57
CA ALA A 498 -3.16 -21.11 -6.36
C ALA A 498 -3.42 -19.59 -6.19
N PRO A 499 -2.36 -18.75 -6.10
CA PRO A 499 -0.94 -19.12 -6.23
C PRO A 499 -0.27 -19.54 -4.90
N GLN A 500 -0.90 -19.28 -3.74
CA GLN A 500 -0.26 -19.36 -2.41
C GLN A 500 0.23 -20.77 -2.05
N LYS A 501 -0.49 -21.83 -2.47
CA LYS A 501 -0.10 -23.23 -2.21
C LYS A 501 1.25 -23.60 -2.84
N ASP A 502 1.64 -22.90 -3.91
CA ASP A 502 2.82 -23.19 -4.71
C ASP A 502 4.04 -22.31 -4.34
N TRP A 503 3.87 -21.35 -3.40
CA TRP A 503 4.94 -20.45 -2.99
C TRP A 503 6.09 -21.19 -2.30
N ALA A 504 7.31 -20.88 -2.70
CA ALA A 504 8.51 -21.50 -2.15
C ALA A 504 8.67 -21.29 -0.63
N ALA A 505 8.19 -20.17 -0.11
CA ALA A 505 8.16 -19.84 1.31
C ALA A 505 7.30 -20.80 2.15
N ASN A 506 6.38 -21.52 1.52
CA ASN A 506 5.44 -22.41 2.19
C ASN A 506 5.86 -23.88 2.14
N ASN A 507 7.01 -24.21 1.50
CA ASN A 507 7.46 -25.58 1.33
C ASN A 507 6.34 -26.49 0.78
N PRO A 508 5.93 -26.37 -0.50
CA PRO A 508 4.74 -26.99 -1.05
C PRO A 508 4.54 -28.48 -0.76
N PRO A 509 5.59 -29.35 -0.80
CA PRO A 509 5.43 -30.76 -0.46
C PRO A 509 5.03 -30.99 1.00
N GLU A 510 5.59 -30.22 1.93
CA GLU A 510 5.25 -30.31 3.35
C GLU A 510 3.88 -29.71 3.63
N LEU A 511 3.58 -28.56 3.02
CA LEU A 511 2.26 -27.93 3.11
C LEU A 511 1.15 -28.87 2.63
N ALA A 512 1.32 -29.53 1.50
CA ALA A 512 0.33 -30.48 0.96
C ALA A 512 0.06 -31.65 1.95
N LYS A 513 1.10 -32.15 2.62
CA LYS A 513 0.96 -33.17 3.64
C LYS A 513 0.15 -32.65 4.84
N VAL A 514 0.50 -31.48 5.35
CA VAL A 514 -0.20 -30.89 6.52
C VAL A 514 -1.66 -30.60 6.17
N LEU A 515 -1.93 -29.98 5.02
CA LEU A 515 -3.30 -29.71 4.57
C LEU A 515 -4.12 -30.97 4.41
N GLY A 516 -3.57 -32.07 3.87
CA GLY A 516 -4.28 -33.33 3.74
C GLY A 516 -4.71 -33.92 5.11
N VAL A 517 -3.90 -33.75 6.14
CA VAL A 517 -4.26 -34.16 7.52
C VAL A 517 -5.37 -33.25 8.08
N LEU A 518 -5.23 -31.93 7.92
CA LEU A 518 -6.23 -30.94 8.38
C LEU A 518 -7.57 -31.12 7.68
N GLU A 519 -7.59 -31.38 6.38
CA GLU A 519 -8.79 -31.71 5.60
C GLU A 519 -9.47 -32.98 6.11
N GLY A 520 -8.69 -33.99 6.54
CA GLY A 520 -9.20 -35.19 7.19
C GLY A 520 -9.94 -34.90 8.51
N VAL A 521 -9.36 -34.04 9.35
CA VAL A 521 -10.00 -33.60 10.63
C VAL A 521 -11.25 -32.75 10.31
N HIS A 522 -11.15 -31.82 9.39
CA HIS A 522 -12.25 -30.98 8.89
C HIS A 522 -13.44 -31.83 8.45
N LYS A 523 -13.19 -32.78 7.55
CA LYS A 523 -14.22 -33.68 7.03
C LYS A 523 -14.85 -34.50 8.14
N SER A 524 -14.04 -35.07 9.02
CA SER A 524 -14.54 -35.93 10.12
C SER A 524 -15.44 -35.16 11.08
N PHE A 525 -15.09 -33.93 11.43
CA PHE A 525 -15.91 -33.07 12.27
C PHE A 525 -17.23 -32.68 11.58
N ASN A 526 -17.18 -32.21 10.37
CA ASN A 526 -18.36 -31.73 9.64
C ASN A 526 -19.32 -32.88 9.27
N ASP A 527 -18.80 -34.08 8.92
CA ASP A 527 -19.62 -35.28 8.67
C ASP A 527 -20.35 -35.73 9.94
N ALA A 528 -19.68 -35.66 11.11
CA ALA A 528 -20.31 -36.02 12.40
C ALA A 528 -21.45 -35.08 12.78
N HIS A 529 -21.46 -33.85 12.25
CA HIS A 529 -22.48 -32.84 12.45
C HIS A 529 -23.39 -32.62 11.21
N SER A 530 -23.35 -33.53 10.22
CA SER A 530 -24.07 -33.43 8.94
C SER A 530 -25.59 -33.37 9.06
N GLY A 531 -26.17 -33.87 10.15
CA GLY A 531 -27.58 -33.66 10.52
C GLY A 531 -27.84 -32.35 11.24
N GLY A 532 -26.82 -31.60 11.59
CA GLY A 532 -26.85 -30.32 12.29
C GLY A 532 -26.44 -29.16 11.40
N LYS A 533 -26.65 -27.98 11.94
CA LYS A 533 -26.32 -26.71 11.27
C LYS A 533 -24.87 -26.27 11.53
N LYS A 534 -24.16 -26.97 12.43
CA LYS A 534 -22.83 -26.59 12.93
C LYS A 534 -21.72 -27.11 12.02
N GLN A 535 -20.76 -26.24 11.67
CA GLN A 535 -19.59 -26.57 10.87
C GLN A 535 -18.36 -25.79 11.35
N VAL A 536 -17.18 -26.27 10.96
CA VAL A 536 -15.92 -25.53 11.06
C VAL A 536 -15.35 -25.34 9.66
N SER A 537 -14.81 -24.16 9.35
CA SER A 537 -14.05 -23.92 8.10
C SER A 537 -12.63 -24.48 8.20
N LEU A 538 -12.00 -24.72 7.05
CA LEU A 538 -10.58 -25.10 7.04
C LEU A 538 -9.71 -23.92 7.48
N ALA A 539 -10.11 -22.67 7.16
CA ALA A 539 -9.45 -21.47 7.63
C ALA A 539 -9.38 -21.39 9.16
N ASP A 540 -10.52 -21.60 9.84
CA ASP A 540 -10.55 -21.68 11.29
C ASP A 540 -9.73 -22.86 11.84
N LEU A 541 -9.76 -24.01 11.16
CA LEU A 541 -9.03 -25.19 11.63
C LEU A 541 -7.51 -25.03 11.52
N ILE A 542 -7.02 -24.35 10.49
CA ILE A 542 -5.59 -24.01 10.32
C ILE A 542 -5.12 -23.14 11.49
N VAL A 543 -5.85 -22.05 11.78
CA VAL A 543 -5.52 -21.14 12.88
C VAL A 543 -5.61 -21.85 14.23
N LEU A 544 -6.68 -22.63 14.45
CA LEU A 544 -6.88 -23.39 15.68
C LEU A 544 -5.75 -24.41 15.91
N GLY A 545 -5.23 -25.02 14.83
CA GLY A 545 -4.09 -25.93 14.89
C GLY A 545 -2.83 -25.25 15.40
N GLY A 546 -2.55 -24.02 14.90
CA GLY A 546 -1.46 -23.19 15.40
C GLY A 546 -1.63 -22.81 16.87
N CYS A 547 -2.83 -22.37 17.27
CA CYS A 547 -3.15 -22.06 18.68
C CYS A 547 -2.94 -23.26 19.59
N ALA A 548 -3.43 -24.45 19.19
CA ALA A 548 -3.26 -25.68 19.96
C ALA A 548 -1.79 -26.08 20.12
N ALA A 549 -0.99 -25.91 19.08
CA ALA A 549 0.45 -26.18 19.09
C ALA A 549 1.20 -25.23 20.02
N VAL A 550 0.86 -23.92 20.01
CA VAL A 550 1.44 -22.93 20.93
C VAL A 550 1.09 -23.24 22.37
N GLU A 551 -0.16 -23.58 22.68
CA GLU A 551 -0.57 -24.02 24.03
C GLU A 551 0.20 -25.27 24.50
N GLN A 552 0.37 -26.27 23.62
CA GLN A 552 1.13 -27.46 23.95
C GLN A 552 2.61 -27.14 24.20
N ALA A 553 3.22 -26.27 23.41
CA ALA A 553 4.60 -25.84 23.56
C ALA A 553 4.82 -25.03 24.88
N ALA A 554 3.87 -24.17 25.22
CA ALA A 554 3.90 -23.42 26.48
C ALA A 554 3.74 -24.37 27.69
N ARG A 555 2.83 -25.36 27.63
CA ARG A 555 2.67 -26.37 28.67
C ARG A 555 3.93 -27.22 28.85
N ALA A 556 4.63 -27.55 27.76
CA ALA A 556 5.92 -28.24 27.82
C ALA A 556 7.01 -27.39 28.50
N ALA A 557 6.89 -26.05 28.44
CA ALA A 557 7.74 -25.12 29.16
C ALA A 557 7.33 -24.88 30.63
N GLY A 558 6.20 -25.44 31.07
CA GLY A 558 5.68 -25.28 32.43
C GLY A 558 4.64 -24.17 32.60
N HIS A 559 4.13 -23.61 31.50
CA HIS A 559 3.13 -22.53 31.50
C HIS A 559 1.79 -23.05 30.98
N ASP A 560 0.73 -22.92 31.77
CA ASP A 560 -0.64 -23.29 31.36
C ASP A 560 -1.35 -22.02 30.85
N VAL A 561 -1.34 -21.84 29.54
CA VAL A 561 -1.94 -20.69 28.86
C VAL A 561 -3.01 -21.15 27.88
N GLN A 562 -3.99 -20.28 27.65
CA GLN A 562 -4.95 -20.42 26.56
C GLN A 562 -4.63 -19.35 25.50
N VAL A 563 -4.45 -19.80 24.26
CA VAL A 563 -4.36 -18.89 23.10
C VAL A 563 -5.78 -18.51 22.69
N PRO A 564 -6.14 -17.23 22.65
CA PRO A 564 -7.46 -16.81 22.22
C PRO A 564 -7.78 -17.34 20.82
N PHE A 565 -9.04 -17.70 20.60
CA PHE A 565 -9.50 -18.14 19.29
C PHE A 565 -10.99 -17.82 19.14
N THR A 566 -11.33 -17.10 18.08
CA THR A 566 -12.72 -16.80 17.70
C THR A 566 -13.01 -17.42 16.34
N PRO A 567 -14.01 -18.35 16.24
CA PRO A 567 -14.43 -18.93 14.98
C PRO A 567 -15.16 -17.90 14.11
N GLY A 568 -15.32 -18.22 12.81
CA GLY A 568 -16.09 -17.39 11.87
C GLY A 568 -15.37 -17.09 10.57
N ARG A 569 -14.14 -17.57 10.38
CA ARG A 569 -13.49 -17.57 9.07
C ARG A 569 -14.23 -18.54 8.15
N THR A 570 -14.19 -18.25 6.85
CA THR A 570 -14.79 -19.08 5.80
C THR A 570 -13.75 -19.46 4.75
N ASP A 571 -14.11 -20.40 3.88
CA ASP A 571 -13.18 -20.94 2.89
C ASP A 571 -13.50 -20.36 1.49
N ALA A 572 -12.60 -19.60 0.93
CA ALA A 572 -12.73 -19.07 -0.43
C ALA A 572 -12.58 -20.21 -1.48
N SER A 573 -13.18 -20.02 -2.63
CA SER A 573 -12.93 -20.85 -3.81
C SER A 573 -11.80 -20.28 -4.68
N GLN A 574 -11.31 -21.10 -5.65
CA GLN A 574 -10.34 -20.62 -6.63
C GLN A 574 -10.93 -19.49 -7.49
N GLN A 575 -12.23 -19.53 -7.79
CA GLN A 575 -12.93 -18.50 -8.55
C GLN A 575 -13.07 -17.17 -7.80
N GLN A 576 -12.98 -17.20 -6.47
CA GLN A 576 -12.97 -16.03 -5.59
C GLN A 576 -11.56 -15.51 -5.31
N THR A 577 -10.56 -16.07 -5.98
CA THR A 577 -9.14 -15.67 -5.80
C THR A 577 -8.62 -15.07 -7.10
N ASP A 578 -8.28 -13.80 -7.10
CA ASP A 578 -7.57 -13.14 -8.18
C ASP A 578 -6.11 -13.60 -8.15
N VAL A 579 -5.80 -14.64 -8.95
CA VAL A 579 -4.50 -15.33 -8.92
C VAL A 579 -3.35 -14.36 -9.22
N GLU A 580 -3.53 -13.48 -10.21
CA GLU A 580 -2.49 -12.53 -10.61
C GLU A 580 -2.28 -11.45 -9.55
N ALA A 581 -3.35 -10.83 -9.07
CA ALA A 581 -3.27 -9.81 -8.04
C ALA A 581 -2.86 -10.39 -6.68
N PHE A 582 -3.18 -11.66 -6.38
CA PHE A 582 -2.79 -12.32 -5.13
C PHE A 582 -1.31 -12.76 -5.14
N ALA A 583 -0.71 -12.98 -6.31
CA ALA A 583 0.69 -13.39 -6.43
C ALA A 583 1.67 -12.36 -5.80
N VAL A 584 1.33 -11.08 -5.78
CA VAL A 584 2.16 -10.03 -5.17
C VAL A 584 2.30 -10.16 -3.64
N LEU A 585 1.46 -10.97 -3.00
CA LEU A 585 1.54 -11.26 -1.56
C LEU A 585 2.60 -12.33 -1.24
N GLU A 586 3.21 -12.98 -2.24
CA GLU A 586 4.31 -13.92 -2.01
C GLU A 586 5.45 -13.21 -1.28
N PRO A 587 5.88 -13.72 -0.11
CA PRO A 587 6.93 -13.06 0.64
C PRO A 587 8.27 -13.20 -0.08
N THR A 588 8.93 -12.08 -0.38
CA THR A 588 10.34 -12.06 -0.82
C THR A 588 11.24 -12.62 0.26
N ALA A 589 10.94 -12.31 1.52
CA ALA A 589 11.54 -12.91 2.70
C ALA A 589 10.52 -13.01 3.83
N ASP A 590 10.74 -13.97 4.73
CA ASP A 590 10.00 -14.11 5.97
C ASP A 590 11.00 -14.41 7.11
N GLY A 591 11.49 -13.34 7.73
CA GLY A 591 12.46 -13.41 8.81
C GLY A 591 11.95 -14.18 10.05
N PHE A 592 10.63 -14.24 10.24
CA PHE A 592 10.02 -15.01 11.31
C PHE A 592 10.19 -16.53 11.13
N ARG A 593 10.29 -17.01 9.88
CA ARG A 593 10.53 -18.42 9.53
C ARG A 593 11.91 -18.68 8.89
N ASN A 594 12.85 -17.77 9.02
CA ASN A 594 14.18 -17.87 8.38
C ASN A 594 14.13 -18.15 6.88
N TYR A 595 13.15 -17.57 6.18
CA TYR A 595 13.02 -17.67 4.74
C TYR A 595 13.57 -16.42 4.05
N ILE A 596 14.38 -16.63 3.04
CA ILE A 596 14.79 -15.60 2.09
C ILE A 596 14.69 -16.18 0.68
N GLY A 597 13.97 -15.48 -0.20
CA GLY A 597 13.84 -15.83 -1.62
C GLY A 597 15.11 -15.54 -2.40
N ARG A 598 15.23 -16.11 -3.60
CA ARG A 598 16.42 -15.94 -4.44
C ARG A 598 16.55 -14.55 -5.05
N ALA A 599 15.46 -13.83 -5.22
CA ALA A 599 15.39 -12.52 -5.86
C ALA A 599 15.15 -11.40 -4.82
N HIS A 600 16.04 -11.28 -3.82
CA HIS A 600 15.96 -10.17 -2.88
C HIS A 600 17.02 -9.11 -3.22
N GLU A 601 16.62 -7.86 -3.15
CA GLU A 601 17.50 -6.70 -3.42
C GLU A 601 17.95 -6.01 -2.12
N ALA A 602 17.24 -6.26 -1.01
CA ALA A 602 17.52 -5.68 0.29
C ALA A 602 18.08 -6.73 1.27
N PRO A 603 18.87 -6.32 2.27
CA PRO A 603 19.34 -7.20 3.33
C PRO A 603 18.19 -7.85 4.13
N ALA A 604 18.41 -9.06 4.63
CA ALA A 604 17.39 -9.82 5.36
C ALA A 604 16.79 -9.09 6.57
N GLU A 605 17.61 -8.29 7.25
CA GLU A 605 17.20 -7.45 8.39
C GLU A 605 16.24 -6.33 7.99
N VAL A 606 16.41 -5.71 6.83
CA VAL A 606 15.48 -4.70 6.29
C VAL A 606 14.16 -5.36 5.93
N LEU A 607 14.20 -6.51 5.25
CA LEU A 607 13.00 -7.27 4.87
C LEU A 607 12.22 -7.79 6.08
N LEU A 608 12.90 -8.08 7.21
CA LEU A 608 12.22 -8.40 8.47
C LEU A 608 11.42 -7.22 8.99
N ILE A 609 12.01 -6.01 9.01
CA ILE A 609 11.32 -4.79 9.48
C ILE A 609 10.13 -4.46 8.59
N GLU A 610 10.28 -4.52 7.28
CA GLU A 610 9.17 -4.32 6.33
C GLU A 610 8.03 -5.32 6.57
N ARG A 611 8.38 -6.59 6.82
CA ARG A 611 7.37 -7.62 7.12
C ARG A 611 6.66 -7.36 8.44
N ALA A 612 7.39 -6.95 9.49
CA ALA A 612 6.83 -6.60 10.78
C ALA A 612 5.88 -5.39 10.67
N GLU A 613 6.26 -4.36 9.91
CA GLU A 613 5.40 -3.20 9.63
C GLU A 613 4.11 -3.61 8.90
N MET A 614 4.20 -4.43 7.85
CA MET A 614 3.02 -4.94 7.14
C MET A 614 2.08 -5.73 8.04
N LEU A 615 2.61 -6.44 9.03
CA LEU A 615 1.85 -7.13 10.07
C LEU A 615 1.46 -6.22 11.24
N THR A 616 1.67 -4.92 11.12
CA THR A 616 1.36 -3.93 12.17
C THR A 616 2.03 -4.19 13.51
N LEU A 617 3.17 -4.90 13.52
CA LEU A 617 3.88 -5.28 14.72
C LEU A 617 4.76 -4.15 15.23
N SER A 618 4.78 -3.98 16.53
CA SER A 618 5.79 -3.18 17.23
C SER A 618 7.12 -3.95 17.33
N ALA A 619 8.20 -3.26 17.68
CA ALA A 619 9.50 -3.90 17.87
C ALA A 619 9.50 -4.98 18.96
N PRO A 620 8.85 -4.81 20.14
CA PRO A 620 8.66 -5.90 21.10
C PRO A 620 7.91 -7.12 20.55
N GLU A 621 6.76 -6.90 19.85
CA GLU A 621 5.98 -7.98 19.25
C GLU A 621 6.79 -8.76 18.19
N MET A 622 7.52 -8.05 17.34
CA MET A 622 8.45 -8.67 16.38
C MET A 622 9.50 -9.51 17.10
N THR A 623 10.09 -8.99 18.19
CA THR A 623 11.15 -9.67 18.94
C THR A 623 10.66 -10.98 19.55
N VAL A 624 9.53 -10.98 20.26
CA VAL A 624 8.98 -12.20 20.88
C VAL A 624 8.59 -13.22 19.83
N LEU A 625 8.01 -12.79 18.71
CA LEU A 625 7.61 -13.68 17.63
C LEU A 625 8.82 -14.37 16.99
N VAL A 626 9.89 -13.63 16.67
CA VAL A 626 11.11 -14.23 16.11
C VAL A 626 11.70 -15.25 17.08
N GLY A 627 11.92 -14.88 18.36
CA GLY A 627 12.47 -15.79 19.36
C GLY A 627 11.60 -17.03 19.59
N GLY A 628 10.29 -16.86 19.70
CA GLY A 628 9.33 -17.96 19.89
C GLY A 628 9.27 -18.88 18.67
N MET A 629 9.18 -18.33 17.45
CA MET A 629 9.19 -19.15 16.24
C MET A 629 10.46 -19.99 16.10
N ARG A 630 11.62 -19.48 16.55
CA ARG A 630 12.87 -20.23 16.57
C ARG A 630 12.84 -21.41 17.52
N VAL A 631 12.43 -21.22 18.77
CA VAL A 631 12.38 -22.34 19.74
C VAL A 631 11.29 -23.34 19.41
N LEU A 632 10.24 -22.93 18.67
CA LEU A 632 9.23 -23.84 18.14
C LEU A 632 9.70 -24.61 16.90
N GLY A 633 10.88 -24.28 16.34
CA GLY A 633 11.43 -24.89 15.13
C GLY A 633 10.61 -24.56 13.87
N ALA A 634 9.97 -23.41 13.85
CA ALA A 634 9.03 -23.01 12.80
C ALA A 634 9.72 -22.37 11.58
N ASN A 635 10.90 -22.89 11.18
CA ASN A 635 11.55 -22.47 9.95
C ASN A 635 10.75 -22.92 8.71
N ALA A 636 10.78 -22.13 7.63
CA ALA A 636 10.05 -22.42 6.38
C ALA A 636 10.50 -23.73 5.73
N ARG A 637 11.74 -24.13 5.99
CA ARG A 637 12.29 -25.43 5.63
C ARG A 637 12.90 -26.09 6.87
N PRO A 638 12.92 -27.42 6.96
CA PRO A 638 13.61 -28.10 8.06
C PRO A 638 15.06 -27.64 8.16
N SER A 639 15.41 -26.98 9.25
CA SER A 639 16.72 -26.36 9.47
C SER A 639 16.90 -26.02 10.94
N ASP A 640 18.12 -26.18 11.43
CA ASP A 640 18.53 -25.80 12.80
C ASP A 640 19.01 -24.35 12.89
N VAL A 641 18.98 -23.58 11.79
CA VAL A 641 19.40 -22.19 11.76
C VAL A 641 18.49 -21.35 12.65
N GLY A 642 19.09 -20.66 13.64
CA GLY A 642 18.37 -19.84 14.61
C GLY A 642 17.71 -20.63 15.75
N VAL A 643 17.73 -21.96 15.72
CA VAL A 643 17.14 -22.82 16.76
C VAL A 643 18.11 -22.93 17.94
N PHE A 644 18.21 -21.86 18.74
CA PHE A 644 19.14 -21.77 19.86
C PHE A 644 18.56 -22.42 21.13
N THR A 645 18.11 -23.66 21.02
CA THR A 645 17.57 -24.44 22.16
C THR A 645 17.90 -25.93 22.01
N SER A 646 18.07 -26.60 23.15
CA SER A 646 18.17 -28.05 23.18
C SER A 646 16.79 -28.75 23.26
N ARG A 647 15.71 -27.98 23.33
CA ARG A 647 14.32 -28.44 23.47
C ARG A 647 13.40 -27.85 22.38
N PRO A 648 13.64 -28.14 21.09
CA PRO A 648 12.77 -27.67 20.04
C PRO A 648 11.30 -28.04 20.26
N GLY A 649 10.37 -27.16 19.93
CA GLY A 649 8.95 -27.37 20.16
C GLY A 649 8.48 -27.03 21.59
N THR A 650 9.34 -26.39 22.40
CA THR A 650 9.03 -25.91 23.75
C THR A 650 9.16 -24.38 23.76
N LEU A 651 8.11 -23.68 24.19
CA LEU A 651 8.07 -22.22 24.17
C LEU A 651 8.85 -21.63 25.36
N THR A 652 10.15 -21.44 25.17
CA THR A 652 11.10 -20.99 26.19
C THR A 652 11.84 -19.73 25.74
N THR A 653 12.49 -19.04 26.67
CA THR A 653 13.37 -17.90 26.41
C THR A 653 14.75 -18.29 25.89
N ASP A 654 14.97 -19.58 25.62
CA ASP A 654 16.28 -20.15 25.24
C ASP A 654 16.94 -19.42 24.06
N PHE A 655 16.16 -18.94 23.09
CA PHE A 655 16.69 -18.16 21.95
C PHE A 655 17.49 -16.94 22.44
N PHE A 656 16.92 -16.14 23.31
CA PHE A 656 17.55 -14.91 23.80
C PHE A 656 18.71 -15.22 24.75
N VAL A 657 18.53 -16.16 25.65
CA VAL A 657 19.56 -16.58 26.59
C VAL A 657 20.81 -17.08 25.85
N ASN A 658 20.63 -17.95 24.85
CA ASN A 658 21.76 -18.52 24.12
C ASN A 658 22.35 -17.57 23.07
N LEU A 659 21.55 -16.64 22.50
CA LEU A 659 22.05 -15.59 21.62
C LEU A 659 23.00 -14.64 22.35
N LEU A 660 22.67 -14.26 23.58
CA LEU A 660 23.43 -13.30 24.39
C LEU A 660 24.51 -13.96 25.26
N ASP A 661 24.63 -15.30 25.24
CA ASP A 661 25.65 -16.03 26.00
C ASP A 661 27.06 -15.73 25.50
N MET A 662 27.84 -15.01 26.31
CA MET A 662 29.21 -14.65 26.01
C MET A 662 30.19 -15.82 25.98
N ALA A 663 29.77 -17.02 26.40
CA ALA A 663 30.54 -18.26 26.19
C ALA A 663 30.52 -18.73 24.72
N THR A 664 29.68 -18.15 23.87
CA THR A 664 29.61 -18.38 22.44
C THR A 664 30.34 -17.27 21.67
N GLU A 665 31.14 -17.66 20.68
CA GLU A 665 31.74 -16.75 19.71
C GLU A 665 31.13 -17.00 18.35
N TRP A 666 30.65 -15.93 17.69
CA TRP A 666 30.01 -16.00 16.38
C TRP A 666 31.00 -15.67 15.26
N ARG A 667 30.98 -16.47 14.19
CA ARG A 667 31.79 -16.26 12.99
C ARG A 667 30.95 -16.47 11.74
N PRO A 668 31.09 -15.61 10.71
CA PRO A 668 30.39 -15.84 9.45
C PRO A 668 30.88 -17.14 8.79
N THR A 669 29.95 -17.87 8.17
CA THR A 669 30.27 -19.13 7.46
C THR A 669 30.65 -18.89 6.01
N THR A 670 30.33 -17.72 5.47
CA THR A 670 30.61 -17.28 4.09
C THR A 670 31.00 -15.82 4.08
N ASP A 671 31.65 -15.39 2.99
CA ASP A 671 32.03 -13.98 2.79
C ASP A 671 30.81 -13.04 2.72
N THR A 672 29.64 -13.56 2.34
CA THR A 672 28.38 -12.78 2.31
C THR A 672 27.78 -12.61 3.70
N ALA A 673 28.25 -13.35 4.71
CA ALA A 673 27.78 -13.30 6.09
C ALA A 673 26.24 -13.44 6.24
N GLU A 674 25.63 -14.33 5.44
CA GLU A 674 24.19 -14.66 5.54
C GLU A 674 23.90 -15.62 6.71
N THR A 675 24.88 -16.52 6.99
CA THR A 675 24.81 -17.46 8.10
C THR A 675 26.07 -17.40 8.95
N PHE A 676 25.94 -17.75 10.21
CA PHE A 676 27.00 -17.66 11.22
C PHE A 676 27.08 -18.97 12.02
N GLU A 677 28.27 -19.32 12.39
CA GLU A 677 28.55 -20.43 13.28
C GLU A 677 28.88 -19.88 14.67
N GLY A 678 28.14 -20.33 15.66
CA GLY A 678 28.40 -20.08 17.09
C GLY A 678 29.25 -21.23 17.67
N ARG A 679 30.43 -20.90 18.19
CA ARG A 679 31.37 -21.84 18.80
C ARG A 679 31.62 -21.51 20.26
N ALA A 680 31.78 -22.55 21.06
CA ALA A 680 32.18 -22.36 22.44
C ALA A 680 33.58 -21.75 22.52
N ARG A 681 33.76 -20.66 23.28
CA ARG A 681 35.06 -19.97 23.46
C ARG A 681 36.08 -20.87 24.15
N ALA A 682 35.64 -21.81 25.00
CA ALA A 682 36.49 -22.65 25.80
C ALA A 682 37.26 -23.70 24.96
N ASP A 683 36.62 -24.32 24.00
CA ASP A 683 37.14 -25.46 23.28
C ASP A 683 36.92 -25.42 21.73
N GLY A 684 36.25 -24.36 21.26
CA GLY A 684 35.99 -24.17 19.82
C GLY A 684 34.91 -25.13 19.25
N GLN A 685 34.20 -25.89 20.09
CA GLN A 685 33.15 -26.79 19.61
C GLN A 685 31.97 -26.00 19.06
N HIS A 686 31.35 -26.51 17.97
CA HIS A 686 30.14 -25.94 17.43
C HIS A 686 28.99 -26.06 18.45
N ARG A 687 28.26 -24.96 18.63
CA ARG A 687 27.08 -24.87 19.51
C ARG A 687 25.82 -24.60 18.71
N TRP A 688 25.83 -23.56 17.87
CA TRP A 688 24.67 -23.04 17.17
C TRP A 688 25.00 -22.62 15.74
N THR A 689 23.99 -22.60 14.88
CA THR A 689 24.04 -21.93 13.58
C THR A 689 22.96 -20.86 13.56
N GLY A 690 23.31 -19.61 13.21
CA GLY A 690 22.38 -18.48 13.16
C GLY A 690 22.36 -17.80 11.80
N SER A 691 21.26 -17.12 11.48
CA SER A 691 21.15 -16.24 10.32
C SER A 691 21.47 -14.78 10.68
N ARG A 692 21.56 -13.90 9.68
CA ARG A 692 21.65 -12.45 9.88
C ARG A 692 20.50 -11.93 10.76
N VAL A 693 19.28 -12.41 10.50
CA VAL A 693 18.09 -12.06 11.26
C VAL A 693 18.24 -12.43 12.74
N ASP A 694 18.77 -13.61 13.03
CA ASP A 694 18.93 -14.08 14.42
C ASP A 694 19.95 -13.23 15.18
N LEU A 695 21.12 -12.96 14.56
CA LEU A 695 22.18 -12.20 15.19
C LEU A 695 21.86 -10.69 15.33
N LEU A 696 20.90 -10.19 14.55
CA LEU A 696 20.42 -8.82 14.63
C LEU A 696 19.96 -8.47 16.05
N PHE A 697 19.26 -9.39 16.72
CA PHE A 697 18.75 -9.19 18.09
C PHE A 697 19.84 -9.18 19.17
N GLY A 698 21.05 -9.56 18.83
CA GLY A 698 22.23 -9.42 19.70
C GLY A 698 23.12 -8.24 19.30
N SER A 699 22.99 -7.71 18.07
CA SER A 699 23.90 -6.68 17.53
C SER A 699 23.30 -5.28 17.45
N ASN A 700 22.06 -5.13 17.01
CA ASN A 700 21.38 -3.84 16.99
C ASN A 700 21.05 -3.42 18.42
N SER A 701 21.42 -2.21 18.82
CA SER A 701 21.32 -1.77 20.23
C SER A 701 19.90 -1.71 20.78
N GLU A 702 18.92 -1.36 19.95
CA GLU A 702 17.51 -1.27 20.32
C GLU A 702 16.91 -2.68 20.44
N LEU A 703 17.10 -3.52 19.44
CA LEU A 703 16.62 -4.89 19.44
C LEU A 703 17.30 -5.76 20.51
N ARG A 704 18.61 -5.49 20.78
CA ARG A 704 19.32 -6.16 21.88
C ARG A 704 18.75 -5.76 23.23
N ALA A 705 18.40 -4.50 23.46
CA ALA A 705 17.76 -4.09 24.70
C ALA A 705 16.44 -4.83 24.95
N LEU A 706 15.66 -5.09 23.89
CA LEU A 706 14.45 -5.93 23.98
C LEU A 706 14.79 -7.41 24.23
N ALA A 707 15.79 -7.94 23.55
CA ALA A 707 16.26 -9.31 23.74
C ALA A 707 16.79 -9.55 25.17
N GLU A 708 17.47 -8.58 25.76
CA GLU A 708 17.97 -8.61 27.14
C GLU A 708 16.83 -8.73 28.16
N VAL A 709 15.67 -8.08 27.93
CA VAL A 709 14.48 -8.25 28.79
C VAL A 709 14.06 -9.71 28.82
N TYR A 710 13.92 -10.34 27.66
CA TYR A 710 13.45 -11.73 27.57
C TYR A 710 14.52 -12.77 27.94
N ALA A 711 15.80 -12.39 27.99
CA ALA A 711 16.87 -13.25 28.44
C ALA A 711 17.00 -13.31 29.99
N CYS A 712 16.34 -12.42 30.73
CA CYS A 712 16.37 -12.39 32.19
C CYS A 712 15.63 -13.58 32.79
N ASP A 713 16.06 -14.06 33.96
CA ASP A 713 15.51 -15.24 34.62
C ASP A 713 14.03 -15.08 35.02
N ASP A 714 13.58 -13.87 35.31
CA ASP A 714 12.23 -13.50 35.71
C ASP A 714 11.28 -13.25 34.52
N ALA A 715 11.79 -13.26 33.30
CA ALA A 715 10.99 -12.92 32.10
C ALA A 715 10.23 -14.10 31.47
N ARG A 716 10.33 -15.31 31.99
CA ARG A 716 9.78 -16.51 31.35
C ARG A 716 8.27 -16.48 31.17
N GLU A 717 7.52 -16.04 32.17
CA GLU A 717 6.07 -15.90 32.11
C GLU A 717 5.68 -14.75 31.19
N GLN A 718 6.36 -13.60 31.30
CA GLN A 718 6.15 -12.45 30.45
C GLN A 718 6.37 -12.82 28.97
N PHE A 719 7.48 -13.50 28.65
CA PHE A 719 7.75 -13.94 27.27
C PHE A 719 6.62 -14.77 26.68
N VAL A 720 6.10 -15.75 27.44
CA VAL A 720 5.01 -16.60 26.96
C VAL A 720 3.73 -15.78 26.76
N SER A 721 3.42 -14.88 27.70
CA SER A 721 2.26 -13.98 27.59
C SER A 721 2.35 -13.06 26.37
N ASP A 722 3.51 -12.41 26.19
CA ASP A 722 3.74 -11.47 25.09
C ASP A 722 3.76 -12.19 23.74
N PHE A 723 4.33 -13.41 23.68
CA PHE A 723 4.28 -14.25 22.48
C PHE A 723 2.84 -14.62 22.11
N VAL A 724 2.03 -15.06 23.08
CA VAL A 724 0.62 -15.40 22.86
C VAL A 724 -0.16 -14.19 22.35
N ALA A 725 0.04 -13.01 22.94
CA ALA A 725 -0.63 -11.78 22.51
C ALA A 725 -0.24 -11.40 21.08
N ALA A 726 1.05 -11.42 20.75
CA ALA A 726 1.54 -11.12 19.41
C ALA A 726 1.10 -12.16 18.38
N TRP A 727 1.05 -13.45 18.76
CA TRP A 727 0.51 -14.52 17.92
C TRP A 727 -0.96 -14.32 17.62
N ASP A 728 -1.78 -14.07 18.65
CA ASP A 728 -3.22 -13.83 18.52
C ASP A 728 -3.49 -12.63 17.60
N LYS A 729 -2.75 -11.54 17.77
CA LYS A 729 -2.80 -10.37 16.89
C LYS A 729 -2.61 -10.76 15.42
N VAL A 730 -1.53 -11.49 15.08
CA VAL A 730 -1.26 -11.88 13.69
C VAL A 730 -2.34 -12.81 13.14
N MET A 731 -2.85 -13.74 13.95
CA MET A 731 -3.91 -14.66 13.53
C MET A 731 -5.25 -13.97 13.25
N ASN A 732 -5.47 -12.75 13.77
CA ASN A 732 -6.74 -12.03 13.67
C ASN A 732 -6.65 -10.71 12.85
N LEU A 733 -5.51 -10.37 12.26
CA LEU A 733 -5.35 -9.11 11.50
C LEU A 733 -6.38 -8.91 10.37
N ASP A 734 -6.88 -9.98 9.80
CA ASP A 734 -7.89 -9.97 8.73
C ASP A 734 -9.33 -10.19 9.24
N ARG A 735 -9.54 -10.16 10.55
CA ARG A 735 -10.86 -10.36 11.19
C ARG A 735 -11.50 -9.01 11.51
N PHE A 736 -12.01 -8.35 10.46
CA PHE A 736 -12.70 -7.05 10.56
C PHE A 736 -14.12 -7.15 11.10
N ASP A 737 -14.55 -8.34 11.47
CA ASP A 737 -15.83 -8.66 12.13
C ASP A 737 -15.70 -8.77 13.66
N LEU A 738 -14.49 -8.69 14.18
CA LEU A 738 -14.21 -8.66 15.62
C LEU A 738 -14.07 -7.23 16.11
N PRO A 739 -14.49 -6.92 17.37
CA PRO A 739 -14.34 -5.60 17.96
C PRO A 739 -12.89 -5.20 18.19
#